data_cf478a8325e15795779ce7df106d1aec
#
_entry.id   cf478a8325e15795779ce7df106d1aec
#
_cell.length_a   1.000
_cell.length_b   1.000
_cell.length_c   1.000
_cell.angle_alpha   90.00
_cell.angle_beta   90.00
_cell.angle_gamma   90.00
#
_symmetry.space_group_name_H-M   'P 1'
#
loop_
_entity.id
_entity.type
_entity.pdbx_description
1 polymer ?
#
loop_
_entity_poly.entity_id
_entity_poly.type
_entity_poly.pdbx_seq_one_letter_code
_entity_poly.pdbx_strand_id
1 'polypeptide(L)'
;MEKEKKEWEQEQSRVEAVLTELDKKQKKLETSAGGLKHDIIGIRKNFWEDVTVNMDDAHEAAETFSSIKQQAEILSERERSHRHIYRQIQNIKKLRASPYFGRVDFIEQGDQKPEQVYIGLTSCMDENEERFLVYDWRAPISSLYYNYSPGKAEYEVPGEKIEGEIVLKRQFMIKNGTLKAMFNTDMTIGDEMLQEVLSSHSNTQMKNIVSTIQKEQNQIIRNETSKYLIVQGAAGSGKTSVALQRVAYLLYRWRGVIDARQIVLFSPNFLFNSYVSAVLPELGEDNMEQTTFQEYIEYRLGRKFQCESPFEQLEYCLSETEEKTAATRLAGIQFKSDLAFQGLIDRYVNWLSSEGILFKNVVFREEKLITKEQIQTYFYSLEQSISIPNRMELTAEWLLLEIGKMEKKERRKDWVIQDIELLDKEEFLEAYKKLQTREQFSEHTFNDHQREQQLLAAMIVKKAFKPIKHAIKQLAFIDVKQLYLQMFSDWGDNAATGQWKAIGKLTRASFAQHLLHYEDAAPFLYMQDSIEGRKQNTQIKHLFIDEAQDYSAFQLAYLRSLFPAARMTILGDINQSIYAHAMNGAQRMDACFEENAAEYIRLMRTYRSTRQIVEFTKGLLVDGAEIEPFNRNGEKSLIQKTEGWAELHAKINDTIQHFKKNGHETIAVICKTVQECRQAHDEISKYTDIRLIDKENQTFQKGVCLIPVYLAKGIEFDAVIVYNASDEQYKTEYDRRLLYTACTRAMHAVTIFYLGEASPFLEAVPSHLYESK
;
A
#
# COMPACT_ATOMS: atom_id res chain seq x y z
N MET A 1 -45.23 -12.09 20.14
CA MET A 1 -45.89 -12.04 18.79
C MET A 1 -46.56 -10.69 18.51
N GLU A 2 -47.60 -10.27 19.28
CA GLU A 2 -48.35 -9.02 18.97
C GLU A 2 -47.50 -7.74 19.23
N LYS A 3 -46.70 -7.73 20.30
CA LYS A 3 -45.76 -6.64 20.63
C LYS A 3 -44.62 -6.56 19.57
N GLU A 4 -44.03 -7.66 19.18
CA GLU A 4 -43.00 -7.73 18.17
C GLU A 4 -43.49 -7.26 16.81
N LYS A 5 -44.71 -7.66 16.41
CA LYS A 5 -45.32 -7.22 15.17
C LYS A 5 -45.55 -5.68 15.16
N LYS A 6 -45.96 -5.11 16.28
CA LYS A 6 -46.16 -3.68 16.41
C LYS A 6 -44.82 -2.92 16.37
N GLU A 7 -43.78 -3.44 17.00
CA GLU A 7 -42.42 -2.88 16.93
C GLU A 7 -41.86 -2.92 15.51
N TRP A 8 -42.10 -4.06 14.79
CA TRP A 8 -41.70 -4.19 13.39
C TRP A 8 -42.40 -3.16 12.48
N GLU A 9 -43.71 -2.98 12.63
CA GLU A 9 -44.49 -2.03 11.85
C GLU A 9 -44.03 -0.57 12.15
N GLN A 10 -43.67 -0.26 13.38
CA GLN A 10 -43.11 1.05 13.76
C GLN A 10 -41.76 1.30 13.10
N GLU A 11 -40.85 0.33 13.10
CA GLU A 11 -39.55 0.48 12.48
C GLU A 11 -39.65 0.54 10.95
N GLN A 12 -40.54 -0.22 10.32
CA GLN A 12 -40.79 -0.11 8.88
C GLN A 12 -41.34 1.27 8.51
N SER A 13 -42.28 1.80 9.28
CA SER A 13 -42.81 3.17 9.07
C SER A 13 -41.70 4.23 9.22
N ARG A 14 -40.77 4.02 10.15
CA ARG A 14 -39.62 4.91 10.29
C ARG A 14 -38.67 4.80 9.06
N VAL A 15 -38.39 3.62 8.55
CA VAL A 15 -37.62 3.46 7.31
C VAL A 15 -38.25 4.28 6.19
N GLU A 16 -39.57 4.19 6.01
CA GLU A 16 -40.30 4.92 4.98
C GLU A 16 -40.25 6.45 5.18
N ALA A 17 -40.34 6.92 6.43
CA ALA A 17 -40.19 8.33 6.75
C ALA A 17 -38.78 8.84 6.39
N VAL A 18 -37.72 8.11 6.76
CA VAL A 18 -36.35 8.47 6.41
C VAL A 18 -36.13 8.47 4.90
N LEU A 19 -36.68 7.48 4.17
CA LEU A 19 -36.59 7.43 2.73
C LEU A 19 -37.28 8.62 2.06
N THR A 20 -38.42 9.05 2.59
CA THR A 20 -39.14 10.23 2.09
C THR A 20 -38.31 11.51 2.24
N GLU A 21 -37.64 11.68 3.37
CA GLU A 21 -36.72 12.81 3.58
C GLU A 21 -35.48 12.75 2.68
N LEU A 22 -34.92 11.56 2.48
CA LEU A 22 -33.82 11.36 1.54
C LEU A 22 -34.19 11.71 0.10
N ASP A 23 -35.43 11.35 -0.33
CA ASP A 23 -35.92 11.67 -1.67
C ASP A 23 -36.10 13.17 -1.87
N LYS A 24 -36.60 13.89 -0.88
CA LYS A 24 -36.69 15.36 -0.92
C LYS A 24 -35.31 16.00 -1.05
N LYS A 25 -34.35 15.57 -0.19
CA LYS A 25 -32.97 16.07 -0.23
C LYS A 25 -32.29 15.76 -1.57
N GLN A 26 -32.48 14.55 -2.10
CA GLN A 26 -31.91 14.17 -3.40
C GLN A 26 -32.37 15.12 -4.51
N LYS A 27 -33.70 15.36 -4.59
CA LYS A 27 -34.27 16.27 -5.62
C LYS A 27 -33.68 17.69 -5.49
N LYS A 28 -33.57 18.22 -4.27
CA LYS A 28 -32.99 19.56 -4.01
C LYS A 28 -31.53 19.64 -4.48
N LEU A 29 -30.73 18.61 -4.15
CA LEU A 29 -29.32 18.54 -4.54
C LEU A 29 -29.14 18.34 -6.05
N GLU A 30 -29.98 17.53 -6.70
CA GLU A 30 -29.95 17.33 -8.17
C GLU A 30 -30.26 18.62 -8.91
N THR A 31 -31.20 19.41 -8.42
CA THR A 31 -31.50 20.74 -8.97
C THR A 31 -30.29 21.67 -8.83
N SER A 32 -29.67 21.71 -7.64
CA SER A 32 -28.48 22.52 -7.39
C SER A 32 -27.28 22.07 -8.22
N ALA A 33 -27.06 20.76 -8.36
CA ALA A 33 -26.00 20.20 -9.20
C ALA A 33 -26.19 20.56 -10.67
N GLY A 34 -27.44 20.54 -11.18
CA GLY A 34 -27.79 20.93 -12.54
C GLY A 34 -27.45 22.41 -12.81
N GLY A 35 -27.79 23.30 -11.87
CA GLY A 35 -27.41 24.73 -11.94
C GLY A 35 -25.90 24.94 -11.98
N LEU A 36 -25.16 24.35 -11.05
CA LEU A 36 -23.70 24.46 -10.99
C LEU A 36 -23.01 23.89 -12.26
N LYS A 37 -23.52 22.79 -12.80
CA LYS A 37 -23.00 22.21 -14.05
C LYS A 37 -23.21 23.18 -15.21
N HIS A 38 -24.34 23.85 -15.28
CA HIS A 38 -24.62 24.87 -16.28
C HIS A 38 -23.64 26.05 -16.15
N ASP A 39 -23.44 26.55 -14.92
CA ASP A 39 -22.48 27.62 -14.61
C ASP A 39 -21.05 27.25 -15.05
N ILE A 40 -20.59 26.04 -14.68
CA ILE A 40 -19.25 25.54 -15.07
C ILE A 40 -19.09 25.50 -16.58
N ILE A 41 -20.11 25.01 -17.30
CA ILE A 41 -20.08 24.97 -18.79
C ILE A 41 -20.06 26.40 -19.33
N GLY A 42 -20.84 27.32 -18.76
CA GLY A 42 -20.85 28.74 -19.14
C GLY A 42 -19.48 29.40 -18.95
N ILE A 43 -18.90 29.26 -17.74
CA ILE A 43 -17.57 29.80 -17.43
C ILE A 43 -16.49 29.21 -18.35
N ARG A 44 -16.49 27.89 -18.62
CA ARG A 44 -15.51 27.28 -19.52
C ARG A 44 -15.67 27.76 -20.97
N LYS A 45 -16.92 27.95 -21.43
CA LYS A 45 -17.20 28.42 -22.82
C LYS A 45 -16.75 29.85 -23.02
N ASN A 46 -17.02 30.71 -22.03
CA ASN A 46 -16.77 32.15 -22.13
C ASN A 46 -15.44 32.57 -21.46
N PHE A 47 -14.63 31.63 -21.00
CA PHE A 47 -13.42 31.86 -20.20
C PHE A 47 -12.50 32.94 -20.82
N TRP A 48 -12.30 32.88 -22.12
CA TRP A 48 -11.44 33.82 -22.83
C TRP A 48 -12.16 35.12 -23.28
N GLU A 49 -13.50 35.16 -23.22
CA GLU A 49 -14.28 36.37 -23.45
C GLU A 49 -14.35 37.23 -22.18
N ASP A 50 -14.35 36.58 -21.03
CA ASP A 50 -14.37 37.21 -19.70
C ASP A 50 -12.96 37.64 -19.20
N VAL A 51 -11.92 37.26 -19.91
CA VAL A 51 -10.53 37.61 -19.59
C VAL A 51 -10.03 38.63 -20.63
N THR A 52 -9.73 39.83 -20.16
CA THR A 52 -9.08 40.84 -21.01
C THR A 52 -7.62 40.43 -21.22
N VAL A 53 -7.26 40.00 -22.44
CA VAL A 53 -5.89 39.60 -22.78
C VAL A 53 -5.20 40.78 -23.46
N ASN A 54 -4.31 41.44 -22.73
CA ASN A 54 -3.39 42.46 -23.27
C ASN A 54 -1.97 42.18 -22.72
N MET A 55 -1.01 42.09 -23.61
CA MET A 55 0.40 41.74 -23.33
C MET A 55 1.35 42.84 -23.82
N ASP A 56 0.85 44.05 -24.10
CA ASP A 56 1.61 45.10 -24.78
C ASP A 56 2.67 45.74 -23.86
N ASP A 57 2.43 45.75 -22.53
CA ASP A 57 3.44 46.16 -21.58
C ASP A 57 3.42 45.28 -20.28
N ALA A 58 4.38 45.49 -19.39
CA ALA A 58 4.54 44.69 -18.15
C ALA A 58 3.37 44.89 -17.15
N HIS A 59 2.70 46.04 -17.16
CA HIS A 59 1.58 46.35 -16.30
C HIS A 59 0.29 45.69 -16.81
N GLU A 60 0.02 45.76 -18.09
CA GLU A 60 -1.11 45.12 -18.76
C GLU A 60 -1.01 43.60 -18.76
N ALA A 61 0.22 43.06 -18.91
CA ALA A 61 0.50 41.64 -18.72
C ALA A 61 0.20 41.16 -17.27
N ALA A 62 0.51 41.97 -16.26
CA ALA A 62 0.21 41.64 -14.86
C ALA A 62 -1.31 41.68 -14.59
N GLU A 63 -2.06 42.60 -15.16
CA GLU A 63 -3.53 42.68 -15.08
C GLU A 63 -4.17 41.49 -15.81
N THR A 64 -3.68 41.10 -16.97
CA THR A 64 -4.10 39.90 -17.69
C THR A 64 -3.89 38.66 -16.85
N PHE A 65 -2.72 38.52 -16.22
CA PHE A 65 -2.43 37.37 -15.33
C PHE A 65 -3.34 37.34 -14.10
N SER A 66 -3.67 38.52 -13.54
CA SER A 66 -4.61 38.63 -12.42
C SER A 66 -6.02 38.23 -12.82
N SER A 67 -6.50 38.65 -13.98
CA SER A 67 -7.81 38.29 -14.53
C SER A 67 -7.93 36.80 -14.82
N ILE A 68 -6.91 36.20 -15.48
CA ILE A 68 -6.83 34.73 -15.69
C ILE A 68 -6.90 33.98 -14.37
N LYS A 69 -6.12 34.41 -13.36
CA LYS A 69 -6.09 33.79 -12.05
C LYS A 69 -7.45 33.86 -11.37
N GLN A 70 -8.11 35.00 -11.39
CA GLN A 70 -9.43 35.19 -10.81
C GLN A 70 -10.49 34.29 -11.46
N GLN A 71 -10.53 34.20 -12.79
CA GLN A 71 -11.47 33.30 -13.50
C GLN A 71 -11.17 31.82 -13.21
N ALA A 72 -9.90 31.45 -13.14
CA ALA A 72 -9.51 30.09 -12.77
C ALA A 72 -9.90 29.75 -11.33
N GLU A 73 -9.82 30.70 -10.39
CA GLU A 73 -10.26 30.51 -9.01
C GLU A 73 -11.78 30.32 -8.91
N ILE A 74 -12.57 31.14 -9.62
CA ILE A 74 -14.03 31.02 -9.70
C ILE A 74 -14.42 29.64 -10.27
N LEU A 75 -13.80 29.24 -11.39
CA LEU A 75 -14.04 27.92 -11.98
C LEU A 75 -13.71 26.78 -11.01
N SER A 76 -12.57 26.87 -10.35
CA SER A 76 -12.12 25.87 -9.34
C SER A 76 -13.08 25.80 -8.15
N GLU A 77 -13.63 26.92 -7.70
CA GLU A 77 -14.62 26.95 -6.62
C GLU A 77 -15.93 26.28 -7.04
N ARG A 78 -16.44 26.59 -8.27
CA ARG A 78 -17.67 25.97 -8.80
C ARG A 78 -17.49 24.46 -9.02
N GLU A 79 -16.34 24.03 -9.52
CA GLU A 79 -16.04 22.62 -9.68
C GLU A 79 -15.95 21.88 -8.33
N ARG A 80 -15.35 22.49 -7.30
CA ARG A 80 -15.32 21.95 -5.95
C ARG A 80 -16.74 21.83 -5.36
N SER A 81 -17.56 22.86 -5.50
CA SER A 81 -18.95 22.86 -5.03
C SER A 81 -19.79 21.80 -5.75
N HIS A 82 -19.67 21.68 -7.08
CA HIS A 82 -20.34 20.64 -7.86
C HIS A 82 -19.89 19.23 -7.43
N ARG A 83 -18.59 19.01 -7.22
CA ARG A 83 -18.05 17.74 -6.74
C ARG A 83 -18.58 17.40 -5.34
N HIS A 84 -18.70 18.39 -4.46
CA HIS A 84 -19.25 18.20 -3.13
C HIS A 84 -20.73 17.78 -3.18
N ILE A 85 -21.57 18.49 -3.95
CA ILE A 85 -22.98 18.13 -4.12
C ILE A 85 -23.13 16.76 -4.76
N TYR A 86 -22.32 16.45 -5.77
CA TYR A 86 -22.36 15.12 -6.39
C TYR A 86 -22.04 14.01 -5.40
N ARG A 87 -21.07 14.20 -4.49
CA ARG A 87 -20.79 13.26 -3.39
C ARG A 87 -21.98 13.10 -2.46
N GLN A 88 -22.65 14.19 -2.10
CA GLN A 88 -23.86 14.14 -1.27
C GLN A 88 -24.96 13.32 -1.94
N ILE A 89 -25.18 13.50 -3.25
CA ILE A 89 -26.14 12.71 -4.02
C ILE A 89 -25.78 11.22 -4.00
N GLN A 90 -24.51 10.86 -4.19
CA GLN A 90 -24.06 9.47 -4.12
C GLN A 90 -24.28 8.87 -2.72
N ASN A 91 -24.02 9.62 -1.66
CA ASN A 91 -24.26 9.20 -0.29
C ASN A 91 -25.76 8.97 -0.01
N ILE A 92 -26.62 9.85 -0.49
CA ILE A 92 -28.10 9.69 -0.39
C ILE A 92 -28.54 8.42 -1.13
N LYS A 93 -28.02 8.15 -2.33
CA LYS A 93 -28.34 6.91 -3.07
C LYS A 93 -27.95 5.66 -2.29
N LYS A 94 -26.82 5.70 -1.58
CA LYS A 94 -26.39 4.59 -0.69
C LYS A 94 -27.34 4.42 0.49
N LEU A 95 -27.72 5.52 1.16
CA LEU A 95 -28.64 5.49 2.28
C LEU A 95 -30.05 4.98 1.87
N ARG A 96 -30.50 5.28 0.67
CA ARG A 96 -31.81 4.79 0.18
C ARG A 96 -31.89 3.24 0.14
N ALA A 97 -30.80 2.57 -0.18
CA ALA A 97 -30.78 1.10 -0.18
C ALA A 97 -30.83 0.53 1.25
N SER A 98 -30.18 1.18 2.21
CA SER A 98 -30.15 0.79 3.62
C SER A 98 -29.83 2.02 4.47
N PRO A 99 -30.84 2.74 5.00
CA PRO A 99 -30.64 4.02 5.66
C PRO A 99 -29.85 3.88 6.96
N TYR A 100 -30.07 2.83 7.71
CA TYR A 100 -29.36 2.50 8.95
C TYR A 100 -29.31 0.99 9.17
N PHE A 101 -28.40 0.56 10.05
CA PHE A 101 -28.20 -0.85 10.39
C PHE A 101 -28.26 -1.11 11.89
N GLY A 102 -28.21 -0.07 12.72
CA GLY A 102 -28.22 -0.16 14.17
C GLY A 102 -29.04 0.93 14.83
N ARG A 103 -29.52 0.66 16.05
CA ARG A 103 -30.15 1.62 16.96
C ARG A 103 -29.68 1.37 18.38
N VAL A 104 -29.39 2.44 19.09
CA VAL A 104 -29.12 2.46 20.51
C VAL A 104 -30.08 3.47 21.15
N ASP A 105 -30.80 3.04 22.19
CA ASP A 105 -31.56 3.95 23.03
C ASP A 105 -30.70 4.27 24.25
N PHE A 106 -30.22 5.50 24.35
CA PHE A 106 -29.27 5.95 25.37
C PHE A 106 -29.88 7.01 26.25
N ILE A 107 -29.73 6.86 27.57
CA ILE A 107 -30.13 7.86 28.57
C ILE A 107 -28.87 8.49 29.12
N GLU A 108 -28.61 9.74 28.80
CA GLU A 108 -27.50 10.49 29.35
C GLU A 108 -27.72 10.76 30.84
N GLN A 109 -26.65 10.82 31.61
CA GLN A 109 -26.70 11.04 33.06
C GLN A 109 -27.33 12.42 33.37
N GLY A 110 -28.54 12.40 33.96
CA GLY A 110 -29.33 13.58 34.23
C GLY A 110 -30.60 13.68 33.39
N ASP A 111 -30.75 12.93 32.34
CA ASP A 111 -31.93 12.87 31.50
C ASP A 111 -32.95 11.82 31.98
N GLN A 112 -34.23 12.04 31.69
CA GLN A 112 -35.31 11.10 32.04
C GLN A 112 -35.78 10.26 30.85
N LYS A 113 -35.45 10.63 29.64
CA LYS A 113 -35.93 9.96 28.42
C LYS A 113 -34.78 9.48 27.56
N PRO A 114 -34.91 8.28 27.00
CA PRO A 114 -33.88 7.78 26.10
C PRO A 114 -33.87 8.55 24.77
N GLU A 115 -32.69 8.94 24.33
CA GLU A 115 -32.46 9.37 22.95
C GLU A 115 -32.31 8.14 22.06
N GLN A 116 -33.00 8.16 20.92
CA GLN A 116 -32.92 7.08 19.92
C GLN A 116 -31.86 7.39 18.86
N VAL A 117 -30.71 6.76 18.96
CA VAL A 117 -29.57 6.95 18.08
C VAL A 117 -29.58 5.88 17.00
N TYR A 118 -29.96 6.26 15.77
CA TYR A 118 -29.94 5.37 14.61
C TYR A 118 -28.61 5.54 13.87
N ILE A 119 -27.93 4.42 13.56
CA ILE A 119 -26.56 4.39 13.06
C ILE A 119 -26.54 3.85 11.64
N GLY A 120 -25.93 4.59 10.74
CA GLY A 120 -25.79 4.25 9.32
C GLY A 120 -24.40 4.56 8.77
N LEU A 121 -24.24 4.41 7.45
CA LEU A 121 -22.96 4.63 6.76
C LEU A 121 -22.55 6.11 6.72
N THR A 122 -23.51 7.02 6.78
CA THR A 122 -23.29 8.48 6.79
C THR A 122 -24.40 9.16 7.54
N SER A 123 -24.14 10.34 8.07
CA SER A 123 -25.14 11.12 8.76
C SER A 123 -26.23 11.65 7.81
N CYS A 124 -27.46 11.67 8.29
CA CYS A 124 -28.59 12.34 7.64
C CYS A 124 -29.35 13.16 8.68
N MET A 125 -29.56 14.44 8.40
CA MET A 125 -30.41 15.34 9.21
C MET A 125 -31.76 15.49 8.50
N ASP A 126 -32.76 16.00 9.23
CA ASP A 126 -34.05 16.42 8.66
C ASP A 126 -33.89 17.59 7.67
N GLU A 127 -35.01 18.03 7.09
CA GLU A 127 -35.02 19.11 6.09
C GLU A 127 -34.58 20.48 6.69
N ASN A 128 -34.83 20.68 7.96
CA ASN A 128 -34.49 21.94 8.68
C ASN A 128 -33.06 21.91 9.24
N GLU A 129 -32.35 20.80 9.15
CA GLU A 129 -31.02 20.59 9.74
C GLU A 129 -30.97 20.72 11.27
N GLU A 130 -32.09 20.46 11.94
CA GLU A 130 -32.22 20.58 13.41
C GLU A 130 -32.03 19.23 14.11
N ARG A 131 -32.37 18.10 13.43
CA ARG A 131 -32.38 16.78 14.05
C ARG A 131 -31.67 15.74 13.19
N PHE A 132 -30.79 14.94 13.81
CA PHE A 132 -30.23 13.78 13.16
C PHE A 132 -31.29 12.68 13.01
N LEU A 133 -31.53 12.26 11.77
CA LEU A 133 -32.31 11.08 11.42
C LEU A 133 -31.47 9.82 11.49
N VAL A 134 -30.19 9.92 11.05
CA VAL A 134 -29.19 8.87 11.07
C VAL A 134 -27.85 9.47 11.43
N TYR A 135 -27.15 8.85 12.36
CA TYR A 135 -25.77 9.18 12.74
C TYR A 135 -24.79 8.35 11.93
N ASP A 136 -23.70 8.98 11.53
CA ASP A 136 -22.57 8.29 10.90
C ASP A 136 -21.96 7.29 11.89
N TRP A 137 -21.62 6.08 11.43
CA TRP A 137 -20.99 5.04 12.27
C TRP A 137 -19.67 5.49 12.91
N ARG A 138 -18.99 6.47 12.31
CA ARG A 138 -17.74 7.07 12.79
C ARG A 138 -17.95 8.13 13.88
N ALA A 139 -19.16 8.65 14.04
CA ALA A 139 -19.46 9.65 15.05
C ALA A 139 -19.15 9.15 16.47
N PRO A 140 -18.76 10.04 17.41
CA PRO A 140 -18.43 9.64 18.78
C PRO A 140 -19.53 8.82 19.45
N ILE A 141 -20.78 9.27 19.38
CA ILE A 141 -21.96 8.60 19.98
C ILE A 141 -22.17 7.18 19.39
N SER A 142 -21.79 6.95 18.13
CA SER A 142 -21.93 5.65 17.50
C SER A 142 -20.99 4.59 18.11
N SER A 143 -19.99 4.98 18.90
CA SER A 143 -19.13 4.06 19.64
C SER A 143 -19.90 3.23 20.66
N LEU A 144 -21.01 3.75 21.18
CA LEU A 144 -21.92 3.04 22.09
C LEU A 144 -22.40 1.72 21.50
N TYR A 145 -22.71 1.72 20.20
CA TYR A 145 -23.18 0.54 19.49
C TYR A 145 -22.11 -0.57 19.39
N TYR A 146 -20.84 -0.20 19.23
CA TYR A 146 -19.77 -1.17 19.04
C TYR A 146 -19.14 -1.66 20.35
N ASN A 147 -19.03 -0.78 21.34
CA ASN A 147 -18.23 -1.04 22.55
C ASN A 147 -19.03 -1.63 23.70
N TYR A 148 -20.36 -1.39 23.75
CA TYR A 148 -21.16 -1.68 24.92
C TYR A 148 -22.35 -2.59 24.63
N SER A 149 -22.71 -3.39 25.64
CA SER A 149 -23.99 -4.07 25.77
C SER A 149 -24.98 -3.16 26.52
N PRO A 150 -26.30 -3.48 26.56
CA PRO A 150 -27.25 -2.75 27.41
C PRO A 150 -26.75 -2.63 28.85
N GLY A 151 -26.87 -1.45 29.43
CA GLY A 151 -26.37 -1.06 30.76
C GLY A 151 -25.51 0.20 30.70
N LYS A 152 -24.64 0.38 31.71
CA LYS A 152 -23.78 1.56 31.82
C LYS A 152 -22.83 1.66 30.61
N ALA A 153 -22.80 2.86 30.02
CA ALA A 153 -21.97 3.13 28.86
C ALA A 153 -21.55 4.60 28.83
N GLU A 154 -20.48 4.87 28.09
CA GLU A 154 -19.89 6.18 27.95
C GLU A 154 -19.31 6.38 26.54
N TYR A 155 -19.23 7.64 26.10
CA TYR A 155 -18.52 8.00 24.90
C TYR A 155 -17.81 9.33 25.05
N GLU A 156 -16.73 9.53 24.29
CA GLU A 156 -15.90 10.72 24.38
C GLU A 156 -16.20 11.68 23.22
N VAL A 157 -16.40 12.94 23.55
CA VAL A 157 -16.43 14.07 22.62
C VAL A 157 -15.21 14.96 22.89
N PRO A 158 -14.83 15.86 21.97
CA PRO A 158 -13.71 16.76 22.23
C PRO A 158 -13.89 17.59 23.50
N GLY A 159 -13.11 17.29 24.53
CA GLY A 159 -13.08 17.99 25.81
C GLY A 159 -14.03 17.46 26.88
N GLU A 160 -14.86 16.44 26.61
CA GLU A 160 -15.83 15.93 27.57
C GLU A 160 -16.08 14.43 27.38
N LYS A 161 -16.42 13.76 28.49
CA LYS A 161 -16.84 12.38 28.55
C LYS A 161 -18.31 12.33 28.97
N ILE A 162 -19.12 11.73 28.11
CA ILE A 162 -20.59 11.65 28.34
C ILE A 162 -20.88 10.24 28.87
N GLU A 163 -21.41 10.17 30.09
CA GLU A 163 -21.79 8.95 30.78
C GLU A 163 -23.32 8.77 30.73
N GLY A 164 -23.78 7.52 30.74
CA GLY A 164 -25.20 7.20 30.74
C GLY A 164 -25.48 5.70 30.73
N GLU A 165 -26.67 5.34 30.28
CA GLU A 165 -27.16 3.97 30.25
C GLU A 165 -27.80 3.64 28.89
N ILE A 166 -27.40 2.49 28.30
CA ILE A 166 -28.03 1.91 27.12
C ILE A 166 -29.20 1.05 27.57
N VAL A 167 -30.41 1.45 27.20
CA VAL A 167 -31.68 0.77 27.54
C VAL A 167 -32.03 -0.27 26.50
N LEU A 168 -31.74 0.01 25.21
CA LEU A 168 -32.03 -0.87 24.08
C LEU A 168 -30.88 -0.81 23.07
N LYS A 169 -30.49 -1.97 22.58
CA LYS A 169 -29.60 -2.10 21.44
C LYS A 169 -30.26 -3.02 20.41
N ARG A 170 -30.35 -2.54 19.16
CA ARG A 170 -31.10 -3.22 18.09
C ARG A 170 -30.32 -3.18 16.79
N GLN A 171 -30.33 -4.30 16.08
CA GLN A 171 -29.76 -4.47 14.75
C GLN A 171 -30.85 -4.60 13.70
N PHE A 172 -30.60 -4.05 12.51
CA PHE A 172 -31.51 -4.08 11.38
C PHE A 172 -30.83 -4.60 10.13
N MET A 173 -31.54 -5.43 9.38
CA MET A 173 -31.25 -5.77 8.00
C MET A 173 -32.27 -5.13 7.09
N ILE A 174 -31.87 -4.07 6.38
CA ILE A 174 -32.71 -3.33 5.45
C ILE A 174 -32.15 -3.49 4.05
N LYS A 175 -32.96 -4.02 3.13
CA LYS A 175 -32.59 -4.17 1.72
C LYS A 175 -33.61 -3.43 0.84
N ASN A 176 -33.12 -2.50 0.02
CA ASN A 176 -33.94 -1.67 -0.88
C ASN A 176 -35.13 -0.98 -0.15
N GLY A 177 -34.86 -0.39 1.01
CA GLY A 177 -35.87 0.31 1.80
C GLY A 177 -36.88 -0.57 2.52
N THR A 178 -36.70 -1.90 2.53
CA THR A 178 -37.58 -2.85 3.22
C THR A 178 -36.81 -3.52 4.37
N LEU A 179 -37.41 -3.52 5.56
CA LEU A 179 -36.88 -4.22 6.72
C LEU A 179 -37.03 -5.74 6.50
N LYS A 180 -35.91 -6.47 6.50
CA LYS A 180 -35.84 -7.91 6.30
C LYS A 180 -35.69 -8.67 7.60
N ALA A 181 -34.91 -8.12 8.54
CA ALA A 181 -34.70 -8.70 9.86
C ALA A 181 -34.47 -7.60 10.90
N MET A 182 -34.81 -7.88 12.16
CA MET A 182 -34.64 -7.01 13.30
C MET A 182 -34.32 -7.86 14.52
N PHE A 183 -33.22 -7.57 15.18
CA PHE A 183 -32.73 -8.33 16.33
C PHE A 183 -32.47 -7.38 17.52
N ASN A 184 -33.00 -7.72 18.69
CA ASN A 184 -32.59 -7.10 19.95
C ASN A 184 -31.34 -7.81 20.46
N THR A 185 -30.28 -7.11 20.72
CA THR A 185 -28.98 -7.69 21.01
C THR A 185 -28.56 -7.33 22.44
N ASP A 186 -28.46 -8.32 23.30
CA ASP A 186 -27.89 -8.18 24.64
C ASP A 186 -26.34 -8.24 24.66
N MET A 187 -25.75 -8.60 23.53
CA MET A 187 -24.29 -8.68 23.33
C MET A 187 -23.82 -7.77 22.18
N THR A 188 -22.52 -7.54 22.10
CA THR A 188 -21.90 -6.87 20.94
C THR A 188 -22.16 -7.70 19.70
N ILE A 189 -22.89 -7.18 18.75
CA ILE A 189 -23.24 -7.71 17.42
C ILE A 189 -23.59 -9.20 17.41
N GLY A 190 -24.86 -9.54 17.24
CA GLY A 190 -25.35 -10.92 17.25
C GLY A 190 -24.73 -11.78 16.16
N ASP A 191 -24.31 -12.98 16.53
CA ASP A 191 -23.71 -13.98 15.65
C ASP A 191 -24.63 -14.34 14.46
N GLU A 192 -25.96 -14.22 14.62
CA GLU A 192 -26.95 -14.54 13.59
C GLU A 192 -26.89 -13.61 12.37
N MET A 193 -26.75 -12.30 12.58
CA MET A 193 -26.62 -11.33 11.49
C MET A 193 -25.28 -11.53 10.76
N LEU A 194 -24.22 -11.78 11.52
CA LEU A 194 -22.90 -12.04 10.94
C LEU A 194 -22.91 -13.35 10.12
N GLN A 195 -23.59 -14.39 10.59
CA GLN A 195 -23.78 -15.63 9.83
C GLN A 195 -24.54 -15.41 8.53
N GLU A 196 -25.63 -14.63 8.53
CA GLU A 196 -26.40 -14.34 7.33
C GLU A 196 -25.61 -13.51 6.31
N VAL A 197 -24.83 -12.54 6.80
CA VAL A 197 -23.94 -11.72 5.97
C VAL A 197 -22.84 -12.57 5.34
N LEU A 198 -22.22 -13.46 6.11
CA LEU A 198 -21.12 -14.32 5.63
C LEU A 198 -21.61 -15.52 4.80
N SER A 199 -22.88 -15.92 4.91
CA SER A 199 -23.46 -17.00 4.10
C SER A 199 -23.88 -16.55 2.70
N SER A 200 -24.09 -15.25 2.47
CA SER A 200 -24.36 -14.70 1.15
C SER A 200 -23.06 -14.65 0.33
N HIS A 201 -23.09 -15.28 -0.87
CA HIS A 201 -21.92 -15.42 -1.77
C HIS A 201 -21.20 -14.10 -2.04
N SER A 202 -19.89 -14.19 -2.20
CA SER A 202 -18.78 -13.29 -2.57
C SER A 202 -19.01 -11.81 -2.98
N ASN A 203 -20.22 -11.28 -3.00
CA ASN A 203 -20.55 -9.88 -3.23
C ASN A 203 -20.91 -9.15 -1.93
N THR A 204 -20.17 -9.41 -0.85
CA THR A 204 -20.40 -8.73 0.43
C THR A 204 -19.97 -7.27 0.29
N GLN A 205 -20.94 -6.41 -0.01
CA GLN A 205 -20.71 -4.96 -0.02
C GLN A 205 -20.21 -4.53 1.37
N MET A 206 -19.24 -3.63 1.41
CA MET A 206 -18.65 -3.06 2.66
C MET A 206 -19.69 -2.54 3.67
N LYS A 207 -20.90 -2.25 3.20
CA LYS A 207 -22.06 -1.91 4.05
C LYS A 207 -22.32 -2.93 5.16
N ASN A 208 -22.19 -4.23 4.81
CA ASN A 208 -22.41 -5.31 5.76
C ASN A 208 -21.24 -5.40 6.76
N ILE A 209 -20.02 -5.08 6.31
CA ILE A 209 -18.83 -5.16 7.15
C ILE A 209 -18.86 -4.09 8.26
N VAL A 210 -19.32 -2.87 7.96
CA VAL A 210 -19.44 -1.80 8.97
C VAL A 210 -20.48 -2.15 10.04
N SER A 211 -21.57 -2.81 9.68
CA SER A 211 -22.62 -3.22 10.63
C SER A 211 -22.16 -4.34 11.58
N THR A 212 -21.06 -5.01 11.25
CA THR A 212 -20.54 -6.20 11.97
C THR A 212 -19.18 -5.96 12.65
N ILE A 213 -18.72 -4.71 12.75
CA ILE A 213 -17.48 -4.37 13.45
C ILE A 213 -17.55 -4.86 14.91
N GLN A 214 -16.57 -5.67 15.30
CA GLN A 214 -16.45 -6.17 16.67
C GLN A 214 -15.73 -5.16 17.57
N LYS A 215 -15.85 -5.35 18.89
CA LYS A 215 -15.26 -4.44 19.88
C LYS A 215 -13.75 -4.26 19.69
N GLU A 216 -13.01 -5.34 19.50
CA GLU A 216 -11.57 -5.32 19.29
C GLU A 216 -11.20 -4.59 18.00
N GLN A 217 -11.99 -4.79 16.94
CA GLN A 217 -11.81 -4.08 15.67
C GLN A 217 -12.09 -2.58 15.85
N ASN A 218 -13.14 -2.22 16.61
CA ASN A 218 -13.47 -0.82 16.88
C ASN A 218 -12.38 -0.10 17.70
N GLN A 219 -11.70 -0.80 18.61
CA GLN A 219 -10.54 -0.26 19.33
C GLN A 219 -9.41 0.12 18.36
N ILE A 220 -9.12 -0.72 17.38
CA ILE A 220 -8.11 -0.44 16.34
C ILE A 220 -8.54 0.76 15.49
N ILE A 221 -9.80 0.77 15.03
CA ILE A 221 -10.34 1.81 14.15
C ILE A 221 -10.23 3.19 14.81
N ARG A 222 -10.61 3.29 16.08
CA ARG A 222 -10.69 4.56 16.81
C ARG A 222 -9.44 4.93 17.61
N ASN A 223 -8.37 4.16 17.52
CA ASN A 223 -7.12 4.50 18.19
C ASN A 223 -6.50 5.77 17.59
N GLU A 224 -6.43 6.84 18.37
CA GLU A 224 -5.89 8.14 17.96
C GLU A 224 -4.53 8.45 18.59
N THR A 225 -4.14 7.71 19.61
CA THR A 225 -3.01 8.06 20.50
C THR A 225 -1.70 7.41 20.08
N SER A 226 -1.72 6.17 19.62
CA SER A 226 -0.52 5.39 19.37
C SER A 226 0.28 5.90 18.18
N LYS A 227 1.60 6.06 18.37
CA LYS A 227 2.53 6.34 17.27
C LYS A 227 2.69 5.12 16.38
N TYR A 228 2.80 3.94 17.00
CA TYR A 228 2.89 2.65 16.32
C TYR A 228 1.77 1.75 16.85
N LEU A 229 0.85 1.38 15.98
CA LEU A 229 -0.23 0.44 16.30
C LEU A 229 0.04 -0.87 15.58
N ILE A 230 0.35 -1.92 16.33
CA ILE A 230 0.67 -3.24 15.81
C ILE A 230 -0.52 -4.15 16.02
N VAL A 231 -1.08 -4.65 14.92
CA VAL A 231 -2.25 -5.51 14.90
C VAL A 231 -1.84 -6.90 14.45
N GLN A 232 -1.79 -7.83 15.39
CA GLN A 232 -1.57 -9.23 15.10
C GLN A 232 -2.91 -9.95 15.00
N GLY A 233 -3.21 -10.57 13.89
CA GLY A 233 -4.50 -11.26 13.70
C GLY A 233 -4.35 -12.56 12.92
N ALA A 234 -5.21 -13.52 13.25
CA ALA A 234 -5.30 -14.78 12.53
C ALA A 234 -5.77 -14.57 11.08
N ALA A 235 -5.56 -15.56 10.21
CA ALA A 235 -6.12 -15.57 8.87
C ALA A 235 -7.65 -15.39 8.93
N GLY A 236 -8.18 -14.45 8.14
CA GLY A 236 -9.62 -14.18 8.11
C GLY A 236 -10.20 -13.42 9.31
N SER A 237 -9.39 -12.82 10.17
CA SER A 237 -9.86 -11.96 11.28
C SER A 237 -10.31 -10.55 10.86
N GLY A 238 -10.22 -10.22 9.56
CA GLY A 238 -10.64 -8.93 9.01
C GLY A 238 -9.60 -7.81 9.13
N LYS A 239 -8.31 -8.11 9.32
CA LYS A 239 -7.22 -7.12 9.45
C LYS A 239 -7.28 -6.01 8.39
N THR A 240 -7.32 -6.37 7.14
CA THR A 240 -7.37 -5.43 6.02
C THR A 240 -8.62 -4.56 6.04
N SER A 241 -9.78 -5.16 6.31
CA SER A 241 -11.05 -4.41 6.43
C SER A 241 -10.96 -3.38 7.56
N VAL A 242 -10.39 -3.76 8.69
CA VAL A 242 -10.16 -2.86 9.85
C VAL A 242 -9.19 -1.73 9.48
N ALA A 243 -8.14 -2.02 8.71
CA ALA A 243 -7.22 -0.97 8.23
C ALA A 243 -7.96 0.07 7.37
N LEU A 244 -8.78 -0.36 6.41
CA LEU A 244 -9.54 0.53 5.54
C LEU A 244 -10.62 1.32 6.30
N GLN A 245 -11.29 0.69 7.25
CA GLN A 245 -12.24 1.35 8.14
C GLN A 245 -11.53 2.39 9.02
N ARG A 246 -10.32 2.08 9.51
CA ARG A 246 -9.49 3.03 10.25
C ARG A 246 -9.09 4.23 9.38
N VAL A 247 -8.70 4.00 8.12
CA VAL A 247 -8.43 5.10 7.18
C VAL A 247 -9.67 5.99 7.02
N ALA A 248 -10.84 5.39 6.79
CA ALA A 248 -12.09 6.12 6.66
C ALA A 248 -12.44 6.89 7.96
N TYR A 249 -12.18 6.31 9.14
CA TYR A 249 -12.36 6.97 10.42
C TYR A 249 -11.41 8.16 10.58
N LEU A 250 -10.13 8.01 10.28
CA LEU A 250 -9.14 9.09 10.41
C LEU A 250 -9.45 10.25 9.46
N LEU A 251 -9.87 9.99 8.23
CA LEU A 251 -10.29 11.02 7.27
C LEU A 251 -11.56 11.74 7.72
N TYR A 252 -12.49 11.03 8.34
CA TYR A 252 -13.70 11.63 8.95
C TYR A 252 -13.34 12.47 10.16
N ARG A 253 -12.58 11.93 11.10
CA ARG A 253 -12.23 12.53 12.40
C ARG A 253 -11.39 13.80 12.27
N TRP A 254 -10.43 13.77 11.34
CA TRP A 254 -9.49 14.86 11.10
C TRP A 254 -9.81 15.63 9.81
N ARG A 255 -11.10 15.69 9.46
CA ARG A 255 -11.56 16.39 8.26
C ARG A 255 -11.13 17.86 8.27
N GLY A 256 -10.50 18.32 7.16
CA GLY A 256 -9.91 19.65 7.05
C GLY A 256 -8.49 19.78 7.60
N VAL A 257 -7.97 18.76 8.30
CA VAL A 257 -6.60 18.72 8.82
C VAL A 257 -5.76 17.69 8.06
N ILE A 258 -6.35 16.53 7.77
CA ILE A 258 -5.70 15.44 7.02
C ILE A 258 -6.53 15.14 5.78
N ASP A 259 -5.87 14.98 4.63
CA ASP A 259 -6.46 14.50 3.39
C ASP A 259 -5.93 13.12 2.98
N ALA A 260 -6.59 12.48 2.02
CA ALA A 260 -6.25 11.12 1.58
C ALA A 260 -4.82 11.00 1.02
N ARG A 261 -4.23 12.09 0.49
CA ARG A 261 -2.85 12.13 -0.04
C ARG A 261 -1.79 12.09 1.05
N GLN A 262 -2.17 12.32 2.30
CA GLN A 262 -1.29 12.26 3.47
C GLN A 262 -1.34 10.90 4.16
N ILE A 263 -2.06 9.94 3.58
CA ILE A 263 -2.17 8.56 4.03
C ILE A 263 -1.64 7.65 2.93
N VAL A 264 -0.73 6.75 3.28
CA VAL A 264 -0.18 5.75 2.35
C VAL A 264 -0.42 4.35 2.89
N LEU A 265 -0.85 3.45 2.01
CA LEU A 265 -0.94 2.02 2.29
C LEU A 265 0.12 1.27 1.49
N PHE A 266 1.00 0.58 2.20
CA PHE A 266 1.86 -0.44 1.65
C PHE A 266 1.10 -1.77 1.65
N SER A 267 0.77 -2.26 0.46
CA SER A 267 0.00 -3.48 0.24
C SER A 267 0.91 -4.65 -0.15
N PRO A 268 0.46 -5.90 0.04
CA PRO A 268 1.28 -7.07 -0.25
C PRO A 268 1.56 -7.29 -1.75
N ASN A 269 0.61 -6.94 -2.62
CA ASN A 269 0.74 -7.09 -4.07
C ASN A 269 -0.20 -6.16 -4.83
N PHE A 270 0.03 -6.02 -6.13
CA PHE A 270 -0.74 -5.15 -7.02
C PHE A 270 -2.22 -5.59 -7.18
N LEU A 271 -2.51 -6.88 -7.18
CA LEU A 271 -3.89 -7.41 -7.28
C LEU A 271 -4.76 -6.89 -6.14
N PHE A 272 -4.18 -6.77 -4.96
CA PHE A 272 -4.83 -6.27 -3.76
C PHE A 272 -5.19 -4.77 -3.88
N ASN A 273 -4.38 -3.97 -4.55
CA ASN A 273 -4.63 -2.55 -4.75
C ASN A 273 -5.96 -2.28 -5.48
N SER A 274 -6.32 -3.13 -6.44
CA SER A 274 -7.58 -2.99 -7.18
C SER A 274 -8.81 -3.22 -6.29
N TYR A 275 -8.72 -4.14 -5.33
CA TYR A 275 -9.76 -4.38 -4.33
C TYR A 275 -9.91 -3.18 -3.38
N VAL A 276 -8.80 -2.72 -2.81
CA VAL A 276 -8.77 -1.60 -1.85
C VAL A 276 -9.29 -0.31 -2.47
N SER A 277 -8.98 -0.04 -3.74
CA SER A 277 -9.41 1.17 -4.44
C SER A 277 -10.94 1.30 -4.60
N ALA A 278 -11.67 0.20 -4.52
CA ALA A 278 -13.14 0.20 -4.56
C ALA A 278 -13.76 0.49 -3.18
N VAL A 279 -13.08 0.16 -2.10
CA VAL A 279 -13.62 0.12 -0.73
C VAL A 279 -13.81 1.50 -0.12
N LEU A 280 -12.80 2.37 -0.15
CA LEU A 280 -12.89 3.71 0.46
C LEU A 280 -14.00 4.58 -0.14
N PRO A 281 -14.21 4.60 -1.48
CA PRO A 281 -15.38 5.27 -2.06
C PRO A 281 -16.71 4.71 -1.56
N GLU A 282 -16.79 3.40 -1.26
CA GLU A 282 -18.01 2.83 -0.66
C GLU A 282 -18.26 3.36 0.76
N LEU A 283 -17.20 3.63 1.52
CA LEU A 283 -17.27 4.25 2.85
C LEU A 283 -17.46 5.78 2.80
N GLY A 284 -17.52 6.38 1.62
CA GLY A 284 -17.78 7.81 1.41
C GLY A 284 -16.55 8.72 1.43
N GLU A 285 -15.35 8.12 1.37
CA GLU A 285 -14.08 8.86 1.41
C GLU A 285 -13.31 8.77 0.07
N ASP A 286 -12.34 9.65 -0.11
CA ASP A 286 -11.43 9.60 -1.27
C ASP A 286 -10.40 8.47 -1.10
N ASN A 287 -9.92 7.94 -2.22
CA ASN A 287 -8.87 6.95 -2.21
C ASN A 287 -7.55 7.56 -1.71
N MET A 288 -6.88 6.82 -0.84
CA MET A 288 -5.51 7.09 -0.42
C MET A 288 -4.48 6.62 -1.45
N GLU A 289 -3.24 7.04 -1.29
CA GLU A 289 -2.12 6.54 -2.07
C GLU A 289 -1.81 5.09 -1.65
N GLN A 290 -1.64 4.22 -2.65
CA GLN A 290 -1.35 2.80 -2.48
C GLN A 290 -0.13 2.43 -3.29
N THR A 291 0.76 1.64 -2.69
CA THR A 291 1.97 1.15 -3.35
C THR A 291 2.39 -0.18 -2.73
N THR A 292 3.17 -0.95 -3.45
CA THR A 292 3.91 -2.08 -2.87
C THR A 292 5.33 -1.64 -2.50
N PHE A 293 5.99 -2.40 -1.65
CA PHE A 293 7.40 -2.11 -1.33
C PHE A 293 8.29 -2.26 -2.56
N GLN A 294 7.98 -3.21 -3.44
CA GLN A 294 8.69 -3.41 -4.71
C GLN A 294 8.55 -2.19 -5.63
N GLU A 295 7.32 -1.70 -5.87
CA GLU A 295 7.08 -0.49 -6.68
C GLU A 295 7.82 0.72 -6.13
N TYR A 296 7.82 0.89 -4.80
CA TYR A 296 8.55 1.98 -4.15
C TYR A 296 10.06 1.88 -4.39
N ILE A 297 10.65 0.68 -4.26
CA ILE A 297 12.08 0.45 -4.52
C ILE A 297 12.40 0.71 -6.00
N GLU A 298 11.62 0.18 -6.94
CA GLU A 298 11.80 0.37 -8.37
C GLU A 298 11.71 1.84 -8.78
N TYR A 299 10.74 2.56 -8.23
CA TYR A 299 10.63 4.00 -8.41
C TYR A 299 11.89 4.75 -7.95
N ARG A 300 12.43 4.37 -6.79
CA ARG A 300 13.63 4.98 -6.20
C ARG A 300 14.92 4.65 -6.97
N LEU A 301 15.09 3.43 -7.41
CA LEU A 301 16.25 2.95 -8.18
C LEU A 301 16.23 3.44 -9.63
N GLY A 302 15.03 3.68 -10.18
CA GLY A 302 14.84 4.04 -11.58
C GLY A 302 15.37 2.95 -12.53
N ARG A 303 16.03 3.36 -13.63
CA ARG A 303 16.58 2.44 -14.64
C ARG A 303 18.02 1.98 -14.37
N LYS A 304 18.56 2.23 -13.18
CA LYS A 304 19.95 1.92 -12.87
C LYS A 304 20.20 0.41 -12.71
N PHE A 305 19.20 -0.33 -12.24
CA PHE A 305 19.25 -1.77 -12.01
C PHE A 305 17.95 -2.44 -12.47
N GLN A 306 18.05 -3.70 -12.86
CA GLN A 306 16.93 -4.63 -12.85
C GLN A 306 16.80 -5.14 -11.41
N CYS A 307 15.65 -4.90 -10.77
CA CYS A 307 15.41 -5.34 -9.40
C CYS A 307 14.71 -6.70 -9.44
N GLU A 308 15.22 -7.66 -8.67
CA GLU A 308 14.54 -8.93 -8.43
C GLU A 308 13.29 -8.69 -7.57
N SER A 309 12.19 -9.34 -7.90
CA SER A 309 10.97 -9.28 -7.10
C SER A 309 11.01 -10.21 -5.88
N PRO A 310 10.19 -9.97 -4.82
CA PRO A 310 10.11 -10.89 -3.69
C PRO A 310 9.65 -12.28 -4.10
N PHE A 311 8.87 -12.40 -5.18
CA PHE A 311 8.38 -13.67 -5.70
C PHE A 311 9.48 -14.45 -6.44
N GLU A 312 10.32 -13.76 -7.21
CA GLU A 312 11.49 -14.39 -7.85
C GLU A 312 12.49 -14.88 -6.79
N GLN A 313 12.72 -14.10 -5.72
CA GLN A 313 13.52 -14.54 -4.59
C GLN A 313 12.93 -15.80 -3.93
N LEU A 314 11.61 -15.82 -3.75
CA LEU A 314 10.91 -16.95 -3.13
C LEU A 314 10.99 -18.20 -4.03
N GLU A 315 10.73 -18.08 -5.33
CA GLU A 315 10.90 -19.18 -6.29
C GLU A 315 12.33 -19.73 -6.26
N TYR A 316 13.33 -18.85 -6.20
CA TYR A 316 14.72 -19.27 -6.04
C TYR A 316 14.92 -20.09 -4.76
N CYS A 317 14.35 -19.67 -3.63
CA CYS A 317 14.45 -20.39 -2.36
C CYS A 317 13.70 -21.73 -2.35
N LEU A 318 12.63 -21.86 -3.16
CA LEU A 318 11.83 -23.08 -3.28
C LEU A 318 12.34 -24.05 -4.33
N SER A 319 13.16 -23.58 -5.29
CA SER A 319 13.74 -24.43 -6.33
C SER A 319 14.95 -25.20 -5.79
N GLU A 320 15.13 -26.44 -6.27
CA GLU A 320 16.32 -27.24 -5.98
C GLU A 320 17.52 -26.64 -6.73
N THR A 321 18.27 -25.75 -6.07
CA THR A 321 19.54 -25.20 -6.57
C THR A 321 20.73 -25.92 -5.95
N GLU A 322 21.91 -25.83 -6.58
CA GLU A 322 23.16 -26.40 -6.03
C GLU A 322 23.34 -26.04 -4.56
N GLU A 323 23.39 -27.04 -3.67
CA GLU A 323 23.32 -26.91 -2.21
C GLU A 323 24.20 -25.81 -1.60
N LYS A 324 25.45 -25.65 -2.08
CA LYS A 324 26.38 -24.65 -1.53
C LYS A 324 26.04 -23.21 -1.90
N THR A 325 25.61 -22.96 -3.13
CA THR A 325 25.28 -21.61 -3.61
C THR A 325 23.96 -21.14 -2.99
N ALA A 326 22.98 -22.05 -2.91
CA ALA A 326 21.70 -21.79 -2.27
C ALA A 326 21.85 -21.49 -0.76
N ALA A 327 22.63 -22.30 -0.05
CA ALA A 327 22.90 -22.08 1.37
C ALA A 327 23.60 -20.74 1.64
N THR A 328 24.56 -20.35 0.77
CA THR A 328 25.24 -19.06 0.92
C THR A 328 24.30 -17.89 0.65
N ARG A 329 23.44 -18.00 -0.38
CA ARG A 329 22.46 -16.96 -0.68
C ARG A 329 21.41 -16.84 0.44
N LEU A 330 20.90 -17.95 0.93
CA LEU A 330 19.94 -17.96 2.03
C LEU A 330 20.53 -17.29 3.28
N ALA A 331 21.79 -17.59 3.64
CA ALA A 331 22.48 -16.91 4.73
C ALA A 331 22.63 -15.39 4.45
N GLY A 332 22.89 -15.02 3.19
CA GLY A 332 22.92 -13.63 2.74
C GLY A 332 21.58 -12.91 2.89
N ILE A 333 20.48 -13.58 2.49
CA ILE A 333 19.11 -13.07 2.64
C ILE A 333 18.82 -12.81 4.12
N GLN A 334 19.06 -13.78 4.99
CA GLN A 334 18.79 -13.66 6.43
C GLN A 334 19.62 -12.52 7.07
N PHE A 335 20.92 -12.47 6.76
CA PHE A 335 21.81 -11.47 7.35
C PHE A 335 21.49 -10.04 6.89
N LYS A 336 21.24 -9.82 5.59
CA LYS A 336 20.92 -8.50 5.02
C LYS A 336 19.52 -8.01 5.43
N SER A 337 18.67 -8.90 5.90
CA SER A 337 17.32 -8.61 6.37
C SER A 337 17.25 -8.21 7.84
N ASP A 338 18.33 -8.38 8.59
CA ASP A 338 18.43 -8.11 10.01
C ASP A 338 18.88 -6.67 10.33
N LEU A 339 18.46 -6.13 11.49
CA LEU A 339 18.88 -4.82 11.98
C LEU A 339 20.40 -4.73 12.23
N ALA A 340 21.05 -5.86 12.50
CA ALA A 340 22.52 -5.92 12.61
C ALA A 340 23.22 -5.46 11.33
N PHE A 341 22.63 -5.75 10.17
CA PHE A 341 23.15 -5.26 8.89
C PHE A 341 22.96 -3.76 8.71
N GLN A 342 21.85 -3.18 9.20
CA GLN A 342 21.68 -1.73 9.26
C GLN A 342 22.77 -1.08 10.09
N GLY A 343 23.00 -1.60 11.30
CA GLY A 343 24.08 -1.11 12.16
C GLY A 343 25.48 -1.27 11.54
N LEU A 344 25.68 -2.27 10.69
CA LEU A 344 26.91 -2.44 9.93
C LEU A 344 27.07 -1.34 8.87
N ILE A 345 26.00 -1.05 8.12
CA ILE A 345 26.00 0.07 7.15
C ILE A 345 26.26 1.40 7.86
N ASP A 346 25.64 1.63 9.02
CA ASP A 346 25.85 2.88 9.79
C ASP A 346 27.31 3.05 10.20
N ARG A 347 27.95 1.98 10.68
CA ARG A 347 29.39 1.99 11.00
C ARG A 347 30.26 2.22 9.77
N TYR A 348 29.90 1.61 8.64
CA TYR A 348 30.60 1.82 7.38
C TYR A 348 30.46 3.26 6.88
N VAL A 349 29.27 3.82 6.90
CA VAL A 349 29.03 5.23 6.52
C VAL A 349 29.79 6.19 7.46
N ASN A 350 29.83 5.87 8.75
CA ASN A 350 30.63 6.69 9.69
C ASN A 350 32.12 6.62 9.37
N TRP A 351 32.67 5.46 9.01
CA TRP A 351 34.05 5.35 8.53
C TRP A 351 34.29 6.16 7.25
N LEU A 352 33.34 6.15 6.30
CA LEU A 352 33.39 6.96 5.08
C LEU A 352 33.46 8.47 5.38
N SER A 353 33.06 8.92 6.55
CA SER A 353 33.16 10.32 6.93
C SER A 353 34.62 10.81 7.02
N SER A 354 35.56 9.92 7.29
CA SER A 354 36.99 10.20 7.42
C SER A 354 37.82 9.74 6.23
N GLU A 355 37.47 8.64 5.58
CA GLU A 355 38.22 8.09 4.44
C GLU A 355 37.37 7.11 3.61
N GLY A 356 37.79 6.75 2.41
CA GLY A 356 37.26 5.64 1.63
C GLY A 356 36.11 5.97 0.67
N ILE A 357 35.59 7.18 0.60
CA ILE A 357 34.55 7.55 -0.38
C ILE A 357 35.12 7.44 -1.82
N LEU A 358 34.33 6.82 -2.67
CA LEU A 358 34.67 6.62 -4.09
C LEU A 358 33.91 7.62 -4.96
N PHE A 359 34.67 8.42 -5.71
CA PHE A 359 34.14 9.36 -6.67
C PHE A 359 34.37 8.94 -8.10
N LYS A 360 33.60 9.49 -9.04
CA LYS A 360 33.76 9.38 -10.48
C LYS A 360 34.34 10.67 -11.04
N ASN A 361 35.13 10.56 -12.11
CA ASN A 361 35.58 11.73 -12.83
C ASN A 361 34.39 12.47 -13.47
N VAL A 362 34.42 13.78 -13.48
CA VAL A 362 33.52 14.58 -14.31
C VAL A 362 34.16 14.70 -15.69
N VAL A 363 33.48 14.15 -16.70
CA VAL A 363 33.99 14.00 -18.06
C VAL A 363 33.15 14.80 -19.05
N PHE A 364 33.78 15.43 -20.04
CA PHE A 364 33.17 16.07 -21.18
C PHE A 364 33.92 15.72 -22.46
N ARG A 365 33.23 15.20 -23.47
CA ARG A 365 33.83 14.79 -24.76
C ARG A 365 35.14 13.98 -24.55
N GLU A 366 35.09 12.96 -23.68
CA GLU A 366 36.20 12.08 -23.30
C GLU A 366 37.35 12.74 -22.49
N GLU A 367 37.34 14.07 -22.33
CA GLU A 367 38.27 14.80 -21.51
C GLU A 367 37.82 14.82 -20.05
N LYS A 368 38.73 14.49 -19.12
CA LYS A 368 38.48 14.58 -17.67
C LYS A 368 38.54 16.04 -17.25
N LEU A 369 37.39 16.67 -17.03
CA LEU A 369 37.36 18.06 -16.56
C LEU A 369 37.81 18.19 -15.10
N ILE A 370 37.29 17.31 -14.22
CA ILE A 370 37.67 17.26 -12.81
C ILE A 370 37.86 15.78 -12.47
N THR A 371 39.02 15.47 -11.89
CA THR A 371 39.35 14.08 -11.56
C THR A 371 38.75 13.66 -10.21
N LYS A 372 38.52 12.38 -10.03
CA LYS A 372 38.03 11.83 -8.75
C LYS A 372 38.93 12.16 -7.56
N GLU A 373 40.23 12.24 -7.78
CA GLU A 373 41.22 12.63 -6.75
C GLU A 373 41.03 14.07 -6.29
N GLN A 374 40.75 15.01 -7.22
CA GLN A 374 40.46 16.40 -6.90
C GLN A 374 39.15 16.51 -6.10
N ILE A 375 38.11 15.76 -6.49
CA ILE A 375 36.84 15.73 -5.77
C ILE A 375 37.06 15.20 -4.35
N GLN A 376 37.80 14.09 -4.22
CA GLN A 376 38.12 13.48 -2.94
C GLN A 376 38.92 14.44 -2.01
N THR A 377 39.93 15.11 -2.56
CA THR A 377 40.72 16.10 -1.81
C THR A 377 39.83 17.23 -1.29
N TYR A 378 38.93 17.77 -2.14
CA TYR A 378 38.01 18.82 -1.71
C TYR A 378 37.03 18.31 -0.64
N PHE A 379 36.41 17.17 -0.83
CA PHE A 379 35.46 16.59 0.11
C PHE A 379 36.07 16.40 1.51
N TYR A 380 37.26 15.84 1.59
CA TYR A 380 37.94 15.62 2.88
C TYR A 380 38.64 16.86 3.45
N SER A 381 38.72 17.95 2.68
CA SER A 381 39.14 19.25 3.23
C SER A 381 38.04 19.96 4.02
N LEU A 382 36.76 19.52 3.86
CA LEU A 382 35.66 20.06 4.63
C LEU A 382 35.67 19.53 6.07
N GLU A 383 35.15 20.31 7.02
CA GLU A 383 35.12 19.94 8.43
C GLU A 383 34.38 18.61 8.67
N GLN A 384 34.95 17.72 9.45
CA GLN A 384 34.37 16.42 9.78
C GLN A 384 33.09 16.51 10.63
N SER A 385 32.85 17.63 11.32
CA SER A 385 31.62 17.91 12.05
C SER A 385 30.38 18.03 11.14
N ILE A 386 30.60 18.35 9.85
CA ILE A 386 29.54 18.43 8.85
C ILE A 386 29.17 17.02 8.40
N SER A 387 27.86 16.68 8.36
CA SER A 387 27.39 15.39 7.90
C SER A 387 27.79 15.10 6.45
N ILE A 388 27.94 13.81 6.10
CA ILE A 388 28.31 13.41 4.72
C ILE A 388 27.36 14.03 3.68
N PRO A 389 26.02 13.98 3.81
CA PRO A 389 25.11 14.61 2.84
C PRO A 389 25.38 16.10 2.64
N ASN A 390 25.58 16.85 3.71
CA ASN A 390 25.85 18.29 3.60
C ASN A 390 27.22 18.55 2.94
N ARG A 391 28.22 17.72 3.24
CA ARG A 391 29.52 17.81 2.53
C ARG A 391 29.37 17.47 1.04
N MET A 392 28.47 16.55 0.67
CA MET A 392 28.17 16.24 -0.73
C MET A 392 27.51 17.41 -1.45
N GLU A 393 26.58 18.12 -0.81
CA GLU A 393 25.99 19.34 -1.37
C GLU A 393 27.05 20.43 -1.59
N LEU A 394 27.89 20.70 -0.59
CA LEU A 394 29.00 21.66 -0.73
C LEU A 394 29.98 21.26 -1.85
N THR A 395 30.25 19.95 -1.99
CA THR A 395 31.10 19.44 -3.06
C THR A 395 30.43 19.63 -4.44
N ALA A 396 29.09 19.41 -4.53
CA ALA A 396 28.36 19.67 -5.76
C ALA A 396 28.34 21.16 -6.13
N GLU A 397 28.21 22.06 -5.16
CA GLU A 397 28.32 23.51 -5.37
C GLU A 397 29.69 23.90 -5.88
N TRP A 398 30.78 23.40 -5.24
CA TRP A 398 32.14 23.61 -5.69
C TRP A 398 32.34 23.10 -7.12
N LEU A 399 31.87 21.88 -7.44
CA LEU A 399 31.95 21.34 -8.80
C LEU A 399 31.22 22.22 -9.82
N LEU A 400 30.04 22.75 -9.50
CA LEU A 400 29.31 23.67 -10.38
C LEU A 400 30.06 24.98 -10.62
N LEU A 401 30.78 25.51 -9.61
CA LEU A 401 31.61 26.70 -9.77
C LEU A 401 32.80 26.41 -10.67
N GLU A 402 33.53 25.29 -10.47
CA GLU A 402 34.64 24.88 -11.33
C GLU A 402 34.21 24.63 -12.78
N ILE A 403 33.10 23.94 -12.99
CA ILE A 403 32.49 23.72 -14.32
C ILE A 403 32.16 25.08 -14.96
N GLY A 404 31.64 26.04 -14.19
CA GLY A 404 31.40 27.41 -14.72
C GLY A 404 32.65 28.15 -15.19
N LYS A 405 33.79 27.90 -14.55
CA LYS A 405 35.10 28.41 -15.02
C LYS A 405 35.57 27.70 -16.29
N MET A 406 35.33 26.38 -16.39
CA MET A 406 35.69 25.60 -17.57
C MET A 406 34.83 25.93 -18.76
N GLU A 407 33.51 26.16 -18.59
CA GLU A 407 32.64 26.66 -19.66
C GLU A 407 33.16 27.92 -20.35
N LYS A 408 33.75 28.85 -19.57
CA LYS A 408 34.34 30.09 -20.15
C LYS A 408 35.55 29.77 -21.01
N LYS A 409 36.38 28.77 -20.64
CA LYS A 409 37.55 28.35 -21.42
C LYS A 409 37.12 27.59 -22.68
N GLU A 410 36.11 26.74 -22.58
CA GLU A 410 35.58 25.93 -23.70
C GLU A 410 35.06 26.77 -24.87
N ARG A 411 34.55 27.99 -24.61
CA ARG A 411 34.01 28.89 -25.67
C ARG A 411 35.01 29.22 -26.76
N ARG A 412 36.29 28.98 -26.56
CA ARG A 412 37.38 29.30 -27.51
C ARG A 412 37.90 28.07 -28.26
N LYS A 413 37.34 26.87 -28.02
CA LYS A 413 37.75 25.62 -28.67
C LYS A 413 37.12 25.46 -30.06
N ASP A 414 37.83 24.80 -30.97
CA ASP A 414 37.45 24.63 -32.38
C ASP A 414 36.11 23.97 -32.55
N TRP A 415 35.74 23.02 -31.70
CA TRP A 415 34.46 22.35 -31.76
C TRP A 415 33.25 23.33 -31.60
N VAL A 416 33.43 24.39 -30.82
CA VAL A 416 32.39 25.41 -30.63
C VAL A 416 32.21 26.21 -31.91
N ILE A 417 33.30 26.51 -32.61
CA ILE A 417 33.27 27.23 -33.90
C ILE A 417 32.50 26.37 -34.94
N GLN A 418 32.81 25.06 -34.97
CA GLN A 418 32.12 24.11 -35.86
C GLN A 418 30.64 23.98 -35.53
N ASP A 419 30.27 23.88 -34.24
CA ASP A 419 28.87 23.79 -33.83
C ASP A 419 28.09 25.10 -34.08
N ILE A 420 28.75 26.29 -34.10
CA ILE A 420 28.15 27.57 -34.52
C ILE A 420 27.72 27.51 -35.99
N GLU A 421 28.56 26.96 -36.85
CA GLU A 421 28.28 26.82 -38.27
C GLU A 421 27.09 25.87 -38.59
N LEU A 422 26.80 24.94 -37.66
CA LEU A 422 25.74 23.94 -37.76
C LEU A 422 24.42 24.38 -37.10
N LEU A 423 24.33 25.57 -36.51
CA LEU A 423 23.11 26.08 -35.89
C LEU A 423 21.97 26.27 -36.92
N ASP A 424 20.78 25.91 -36.52
CA ASP A 424 19.60 26.15 -37.32
C ASP A 424 19.14 27.65 -37.24
N LYS A 425 18.23 28.04 -38.15
CA LYS A 425 17.75 29.42 -38.23
C LYS A 425 17.00 29.87 -36.95
N GLU A 426 16.34 28.97 -36.26
CA GLU A 426 15.56 29.27 -35.05
C GLU A 426 16.49 29.54 -33.86
N GLU A 427 17.51 28.73 -33.66
CA GLU A 427 18.53 28.94 -32.63
C GLU A 427 19.33 30.23 -32.84
N PHE A 428 19.59 30.57 -34.11
CA PHE A 428 20.25 31.82 -34.47
C PHE A 428 19.38 33.04 -34.17
N LEU A 429 18.08 32.98 -34.53
CA LEU A 429 17.11 34.05 -34.25
C LEU A 429 16.89 34.25 -32.73
N GLU A 430 16.89 33.15 -31.92
CA GLU A 430 16.80 33.26 -30.47
C GLU A 430 18.03 33.98 -29.86
N ALA A 431 19.22 33.68 -30.37
CA ALA A 431 20.45 34.38 -29.98
C ALA A 431 20.40 35.87 -30.33
N TYR A 432 19.91 36.19 -31.54
CA TYR A 432 19.78 37.56 -32.05
C TYR A 432 18.77 38.38 -31.21
N LYS A 433 17.60 37.80 -30.88
CA LYS A 433 16.63 38.43 -29.96
C LYS A 433 17.21 38.75 -28.60
N LYS A 434 18.05 37.85 -28.03
CA LYS A 434 18.74 38.09 -26.76
C LYS A 434 19.81 39.18 -26.83
N LEU A 435 20.38 39.44 -28.00
CA LEU A 435 21.28 40.58 -28.24
C LEU A 435 20.51 41.91 -28.29
N GLN A 436 19.37 41.95 -28.97
CA GLN A 436 18.55 43.16 -29.09
C GLN A 436 17.97 43.64 -27.74
N THR A 437 17.64 42.73 -26.83
CA THR A 437 17.11 43.07 -25.48
C THR A 437 18.15 43.62 -24.51
N ARG A 438 19.43 43.69 -24.87
CA ARG A 438 20.46 44.33 -24.07
C ARG A 438 20.66 45.79 -24.55
N GLU A 439 20.40 46.78 -23.70
CA GLU A 439 20.40 48.22 -23.92
C GLU A 439 21.68 48.85 -24.56
N GLN A 440 22.60 48.08 -25.10
CA GLN A 440 23.87 48.52 -25.70
C GLN A 440 24.05 48.06 -27.16
N PHE A 441 22.99 47.78 -27.87
CA PHE A 441 23.07 47.37 -29.28
C PHE A 441 23.16 48.63 -30.19
N SER A 442 24.26 48.76 -30.93
CA SER A 442 24.36 49.75 -32.01
C SER A 442 24.64 49.04 -33.34
N GLU A 443 23.81 49.25 -34.33
CA GLU A 443 23.76 48.46 -35.59
C GLU A 443 25.00 48.59 -36.51
N HIS A 444 26.07 49.32 -36.14
CA HIS A 444 27.12 49.67 -37.07
C HIS A 444 28.58 49.59 -36.55
N THR A 445 28.91 48.70 -35.63
CA THR A 445 30.32 48.55 -35.19
C THR A 445 30.88 47.15 -35.39
N PHE A 446 32.14 47.06 -35.84
CA PHE A 446 32.95 45.82 -35.96
C PHE A 446 32.97 44.96 -34.70
N ASN A 447 32.63 45.52 -33.56
CA ASN A 447 32.48 44.84 -32.27
C ASN A 447 31.21 43.94 -32.15
N ASP A 448 30.18 44.13 -33.00
CA ASP A 448 28.92 43.42 -32.84
C ASP A 448 29.02 42.00 -33.38
N HIS A 449 29.78 41.72 -34.41
CA HIS A 449 30.04 40.40 -34.92
C HIS A 449 30.84 39.53 -33.91
N GLN A 450 31.83 40.14 -33.24
CA GLN A 450 32.56 39.44 -32.17
C GLN A 450 31.68 39.17 -30.96
N ARG A 451 30.76 40.09 -30.60
CA ARG A 451 29.79 39.88 -29.50
C ARG A 451 28.76 38.82 -29.85
N GLU A 452 28.30 38.79 -31.06
CA GLU A 452 27.41 37.77 -31.59
C GLU A 452 28.06 36.39 -31.51
N GLN A 453 29.28 36.23 -32.04
CA GLN A 453 30.02 34.96 -31.94
C GLN A 453 30.28 34.53 -30.47
N GLN A 454 30.61 35.48 -29.57
CA GLN A 454 30.78 35.16 -28.15
C GLN A 454 29.50 34.71 -27.48
N LEU A 455 28.33 35.25 -27.89
CA LEU A 455 27.05 34.91 -27.36
C LEU A 455 26.60 33.52 -27.86
N LEU A 456 26.77 33.26 -29.17
CA LEU A 456 26.53 31.95 -29.77
C LEU A 456 27.41 30.88 -29.14
N ALA A 457 28.69 31.14 -28.99
CA ALA A 457 29.62 30.25 -28.28
C ALA A 457 29.19 29.98 -26.85
N ALA A 458 28.71 31.01 -26.13
CA ALA A 458 28.23 30.86 -24.78
C ALA A 458 26.94 30.01 -24.70
N MET A 459 26.03 30.14 -25.69
CA MET A 459 24.81 29.36 -25.77
C MET A 459 25.10 27.87 -26.04
N ILE A 460 25.94 27.58 -27.04
CA ILE A 460 26.33 26.22 -27.39
C ILE A 460 26.99 25.52 -26.21
N VAL A 461 27.99 26.14 -25.61
CA VAL A 461 28.69 25.56 -24.47
C VAL A 461 27.74 25.35 -23.29
N LYS A 462 26.85 26.31 -23.00
CA LYS A 462 25.83 26.18 -21.95
C LYS A 462 24.89 25.01 -22.21
N LYS A 463 24.44 24.83 -23.48
CA LYS A 463 23.60 23.68 -23.89
C LYS A 463 24.35 22.36 -23.71
N ALA A 464 25.61 22.29 -24.14
CA ALA A 464 26.45 21.09 -24.05
C ALA A 464 26.79 20.72 -22.58
N PHE A 465 26.97 21.70 -21.68
CA PHE A 465 27.27 21.48 -20.27
C PHE A 465 26.03 21.25 -19.40
N LYS A 466 24.82 21.50 -19.89
CA LYS A 466 23.57 21.31 -19.17
C LYS A 466 23.40 19.88 -18.59
N PRO A 467 23.68 18.78 -19.35
CA PRO A 467 23.63 17.43 -18.81
C PRO A 467 24.63 17.19 -17.66
N ILE A 468 25.86 17.72 -17.77
CA ILE A 468 26.89 17.59 -16.73
C ILE A 468 26.46 18.30 -15.44
N LYS A 469 25.98 19.54 -15.56
CA LYS A 469 25.47 20.28 -14.41
C LYS A 469 24.27 19.58 -13.77
N HIS A 470 23.41 18.97 -14.57
CA HIS A 470 22.30 18.20 -14.06
C HIS A 470 22.79 16.95 -13.32
N ALA A 471 23.76 16.22 -13.88
CA ALA A 471 24.37 15.04 -13.24
C ALA A 471 25.05 15.42 -11.91
N ILE A 472 25.77 16.55 -11.85
CA ILE A 472 26.38 17.03 -10.60
C ILE A 472 25.31 17.35 -9.55
N LYS A 473 24.21 18.03 -9.92
CA LYS A 473 23.10 18.32 -9.01
C LYS A 473 22.39 17.05 -8.50
N GLN A 474 22.44 15.98 -9.28
CA GLN A 474 21.95 14.66 -8.88
C GLN A 474 22.99 13.79 -8.21
N LEU A 475 24.13 14.35 -7.77
CA LEU A 475 25.22 13.68 -7.10
C LEU A 475 25.79 12.47 -7.88
N ALA A 476 25.67 12.46 -9.21
CA ALA A 476 26.12 11.34 -10.06
C ALA A 476 27.65 11.14 -10.06
N PHE A 477 28.41 12.08 -9.48
CA PHE A 477 29.86 11.97 -9.27
C PHE A 477 30.25 11.04 -8.12
N ILE A 478 29.29 10.54 -7.33
CA ILE A 478 29.51 9.54 -6.29
C ILE A 478 29.33 8.14 -6.90
N ASP A 479 30.21 7.20 -6.56
CA ASP A 479 30.09 5.81 -6.99
C ASP A 479 29.46 4.93 -5.91
N VAL A 480 28.17 5.15 -5.61
CA VAL A 480 27.43 4.42 -4.56
C VAL A 480 27.47 2.90 -4.81
N LYS A 481 27.43 2.46 -6.09
CA LYS A 481 27.53 1.05 -6.46
C LYS A 481 28.83 0.43 -5.95
N GLN A 482 29.96 1.08 -6.23
CA GLN A 482 31.26 0.60 -5.79
C GLN A 482 31.44 0.72 -4.27
N LEU A 483 30.89 1.73 -3.63
CA LEU A 483 30.87 1.86 -2.17
C LEU A 483 30.15 0.69 -1.50
N TYR A 484 28.98 0.29 -2.04
CA TYR A 484 28.26 -0.86 -1.51
C TYR A 484 29.07 -2.16 -1.64
N LEU A 485 29.76 -2.34 -2.78
CA LEU A 485 30.63 -3.51 -3.01
C LEU A 485 31.94 -3.46 -2.20
N GLN A 486 32.48 -2.27 -1.95
CA GLN A 486 33.66 -2.07 -1.09
C GLN A 486 33.43 -2.54 0.34
N MET A 487 32.21 -2.32 0.88
CA MET A 487 31.83 -2.79 2.21
C MET A 487 32.06 -4.31 2.38
N PHE A 488 31.88 -5.10 1.31
CA PHE A 488 32.09 -6.54 1.31
C PHE A 488 33.54 -6.99 1.04
N SER A 489 34.47 -6.09 0.71
CA SER A 489 35.85 -6.44 0.42
C SER A 489 36.81 -5.96 1.48
N ASP A 490 37.04 -4.65 1.49
CA ASP A 490 38.20 -4.06 2.18
C ASP A 490 37.90 -3.71 3.65
N TRP A 491 36.61 -3.49 3.93
CA TRP A 491 36.17 -3.06 5.25
C TRP A 491 35.59 -4.22 6.08
N GLY A 492 35.24 -5.32 5.46
CA GLY A 492 34.39 -6.37 6.00
C GLY A 492 35.05 -7.44 6.88
N ASP A 493 36.36 -7.38 7.20
CA ASP A 493 36.99 -8.33 8.13
C ASP A 493 36.44 -8.22 9.56
N ASN A 494 35.65 -7.20 9.84
CA ASN A 494 34.93 -6.97 11.10
C ASN A 494 33.51 -7.53 11.13
N ALA A 495 33.04 -8.21 10.07
CA ALA A 495 31.67 -8.75 10.01
C ALA A 495 31.58 -10.12 10.70
N ALA A 496 30.57 -10.29 11.51
CA ALA A 496 30.37 -11.41 12.43
C ALA A 496 30.08 -12.78 11.79
N THR A 497 30.01 -12.89 10.43
CA THR A 497 29.66 -14.16 9.77
C THR A 497 30.85 -14.78 9.04
N GLY A 498 31.13 -16.06 9.28
CA GLY A 498 32.17 -16.82 8.55
C GLY A 498 31.90 -16.93 7.05
N GLN A 499 30.72 -16.53 6.56
CA GLN A 499 30.32 -16.57 5.15
C GLN A 499 30.39 -15.18 4.45
N TRP A 500 30.86 -14.14 5.12
CA TRP A 500 30.89 -12.77 4.61
C TRP A 500 31.50 -12.62 3.22
N LYS A 501 32.68 -13.23 3.01
CA LYS A 501 33.37 -13.20 1.70
C LYS A 501 32.58 -13.91 0.59
N ALA A 502 31.90 -15.00 0.91
CA ALA A 502 31.07 -15.73 -0.05
C ALA A 502 29.81 -14.93 -0.42
N ILE A 503 29.14 -14.31 0.55
CA ILE A 503 28.00 -13.40 0.33
C ILE A 503 28.44 -12.24 -0.56
N GLY A 504 29.57 -11.60 -0.25
CA GLY A 504 30.10 -10.49 -1.04
C GLY A 504 30.46 -10.89 -2.48
N LYS A 505 30.91 -12.12 -2.71
CA LYS A 505 31.15 -12.64 -4.06
C LYS A 505 29.86 -12.77 -4.88
N LEU A 506 28.79 -13.28 -4.27
CA LEU A 506 27.47 -13.37 -4.91
C LEU A 506 26.91 -11.98 -5.21
N THR A 507 26.98 -11.06 -4.27
CA THR A 507 26.53 -9.67 -4.47
C THR A 507 27.29 -8.98 -5.61
N ARG A 508 28.62 -9.18 -5.73
CA ARG A 508 29.39 -8.63 -6.86
C ARG A 508 28.98 -9.23 -8.20
N ALA A 509 28.71 -10.54 -8.23
CA ALA A 509 28.31 -11.21 -9.47
C ALA A 509 26.97 -10.67 -9.98
N SER A 510 25.98 -10.46 -9.11
CA SER A 510 24.68 -9.88 -9.50
C SER A 510 24.81 -8.42 -9.96
N PHE A 511 25.58 -7.60 -9.24
CA PHE A 511 25.83 -6.20 -9.62
C PHE A 511 26.59 -6.07 -10.95
N ALA A 512 27.45 -7.04 -11.30
CA ALA A 512 28.11 -7.06 -12.60
C ALA A 512 27.13 -7.29 -13.76
N GLN A 513 26.03 -7.99 -13.52
CA GLN A 513 24.95 -8.23 -14.48
C GLN A 513 23.87 -7.13 -14.44
N HIS A 514 24.08 -6.02 -13.72
CA HIS A 514 23.07 -4.98 -13.47
C HIS A 514 21.81 -5.49 -12.77
N LEU A 515 21.87 -6.66 -12.13
CA LEU A 515 20.80 -7.24 -11.32
C LEU A 515 21.01 -6.86 -9.86
N LEU A 516 19.97 -6.34 -9.22
CA LEU A 516 19.91 -6.10 -7.79
C LEU A 516 19.00 -7.15 -7.15
N HIS A 517 19.59 -8.05 -6.36
CA HIS A 517 18.80 -9.02 -5.62
C HIS A 517 17.89 -8.33 -4.62
N TYR A 518 16.74 -8.92 -4.35
CA TYR A 518 15.73 -8.32 -3.47
C TYR A 518 16.28 -7.99 -2.07
N GLU A 519 17.11 -8.89 -1.51
CA GLU A 519 17.79 -8.68 -0.23
C GLU A 519 18.80 -7.52 -0.21
N ASP A 520 19.28 -7.09 -1.36
CA ASP A 520 20.22 -5.96 -1.48
C ASP A 520 19.51 -4.62 -1.69
N ALA A 521 18.24 -4.63 -2.13
CA ALA A 521 17.55 -3.44 -2.59
C ALA A 521 17.33 -2.39 -1.49
N ALA A 522 16.78 -2.78 -0.35
CA ALA A 522 16.57 -1.88 0.78
C ALA A 522 17.91 -1.43 1.42
N PRO A 523 18.89 -2.33 1.67
CA PRO A 523 20.21 -1.93 2.17
C PRO A 523 20.97 -0.97 1.25
N PHE A 524 20.91 -1.21 -0.06
CA PHE A 524 21.55 -0.32 -1.04
C PHE A 524 20.94 1.09 -1.00
N LEU A 525 19.60 1.19 -1.01
CA LEU A 525 18.91 2.47 -0.91
C LEU A 525 19.15 3.17 0.43
N TYR A 526 19.18 2.41 1.53
CA TYR A 526 19.48 2.95 2.85
C TYR A 526 20.88 3.56 2.90
N MET A 527 21.89 2.88 2.35
CA MET A 527 23.24 3.40 2.26
C MET A 527 23.30 4.61 1.32
N GLN A 528 22.65 4.56 0.16
CA GLN A 528 22.57 5.68 -0.77
C GLN A 528 21.98 6.93 -0.08
N ASP A 529 20.85 6.76 0.62
CA ASP A 529 20.19 7.84 1.36
C ASP A 529 21.06 8.40 2.49
N SER A 530 21.89 7.56 3.11
CA SER A 530 22.81 8.00 4.17
C SER A 530 23.99 8.82 3.63
N ILE A 531 24.35 8.61 2.36
CA ILE A 531 25.45 9.33 1.68
C ILE A 531 24.93 10.56 0.94
N GLU A 532 23.85 10.43 0.17
CA GLU A 532 23.29 11.48 -0.69
C GLU A 532 22.32 12.41 0.05
N GLY A 533 21.84 12.03 1.23
CA GLY A 533 20.79 12.71 1.98
C GLY A 533 19.46 11.96 1.91
N ARG A 534 18.87 11.74 3.08
CA ARG A 534 17.63 10.99 3.20
C ARG A 534 16.47 11.74 2.54
N LYS A 535 15.81 11.10 1.60
CA LYS A 535 14.57 11.61 0.96
C LYS A 535 13.36 11.35 1.86
N GLN A 536 13.33 11.98 3.02
CA GLN A 536 12.25 11.86 3.98
C GLN A 536 10.98 12.54 3.46
N ASN A 537 9.85 11.85 3.60
CA ASN A 537 8.55 12.44 3.30
C ASN A 537 7.81 12.77 4.61
N THR A 538 7.86 14.04 5.01
CA THR A 538 7.18 14.56 6.21
C THR A 538 5.72 14.96 5.97
N GLN A 539 5.26 14.93 4.72
CA GLN A 539 3.87 15.24 4.37
C GLN A 539 2.93 14.10 4.74
N ILE A 540 3.42 12.85 4.69
CA ILE A 540 2.64 11.68 5.09
C ILE A 540 2.44 11.68 6.60
N LYS A 541 1.19 11.61 7.04
CA LYS A 541 0.78 11.62 8.45
C LYS A 541 0.43 10.24 8.98
N HIS A 542 -0.06 9.36 8.13
CA HIS A 542 -0.37 7.97 8.48
C HIS A 542 0.19 7.01 7.44
N LEU A 543 0.87 5.99 7.92
CA LEU A 543 1.41 4.90 7.12
C LEU A 543 0.74 3.59 7.56
N PHE A 544 0.13 2.90 6.62
CA PHE A 544 -0.42 1.57 6.83
C PHE A 544 0.47 0.55 6.13
N ILE A 545 0.78 -0.53 6.82
CA ILE A 545 1.53 -1.67 6.28
C ILE A 545 0.67 -2.91 6.50
N ASP A 546 0.15 -3.46 5.42
CA ASP A 546 -0.60 -4.72 5.47
C ASP A 546 0.32 -5.90 5.17
N GLU A 547 -0.03 -7.09 5.67
CA GLU A 547 0.78 -8.31 5.61
C GLU A 547 2.23 -8.09 6.09
N ALA A 548 2.39 -7.33 7.17
CA ALA A 548 3.68 -6.88 7.67
C ALA A 548 4.64 -8.02 8.06
N GLN A 549 4.15 -9.25 8.26
CA GLN A 549 4.99 -10.42 8.46
C GLN A 549 5.83 -10.80 7.24
N ASP A 550 5.57 -10.20 6.08
CA ASP A 550 6.35 -10.39 4.86
C ASP A 550 7.52 -9.40 4.72
N TYR A 551 7.57 -8.42 5.61
CA TYR A 551 8.67 -7.46 5.65
C TYR A 551 9.79 -7.95 6.56
N SER A 552 11.02 -7.67 6.15
CA SER A 552 12.16 -7.85 7.04
C SER A 552 12.24 -6.73 8.09
N ALA A 553 12.95 -6.99 9.19
CA ALA A 553 13.22 -5.99 10.20
C ALA A 553 13.96 -4.76 9.61
N PHE A 554 14.89 -5.00 8.68
CA PHE A 554 15.56 -3.94 7.94
C PHE A 554 14.60 -3.07 7.13
N GLN A 555 13.67 -3.69 6.39
CA GLN A 555 12.69 -2.97 5.57
C GLN A 555 11.75 -2.11 6.41
N LEU A 556 11.26 -2.62 7.56
CA LEU A 556 10.42 -1.85 8.48
C LEU A 556 11.18 -0.66 9.08
N ALA A 557 12.43 -0.85 9.50
CA ALA A 557 13.28 0.21 10.01
C ALA A 557 13.58 1.27 8.92
N TYR A 558 13.78 0.84 7.68
CA TYR A 558 13.97 1.74 6.54
C TYR A 558 12.72 2.58 6.28
N LEU A 559 11.52 1.96 6.21
CA LEU A 559 10.24 2.69 6.06
C LEU A 559 10.04 3.71 7.19
N ARG A 560 10.34 3.34 8.44
CA ARG A 560 10.29 4.27 9.57
C ARG A 560 11.20 5.49 9.37
N SER A 561 12.38 5.28 8.81
CA SER A 561 13.33 6.37 8.55
C SER A 561 12.89 7.29 7.40
N LEU A 562 12.12 6.78 6.44
CA LEU A 562 11.60 7.54 5.30
C LEU A 562 10.38 8.39 5.67
N PHE A 563 9.55 7.93 6.63
CA PHE A 563 8.32 8.59 7.05
C PHE A 563 8.35 8.97 8.54
N PRO A 564 9.29 9.83 8.99
CA PRO A 564 9.53 10.08 10.42
C PRO A 564 8.36 10.78 11.13
N ALA A 565 7.53 11.53 10.39
CA ALA A 565 6.37 12.23 10.90
C ALA A 565 5.08 11.38 10.91
N ALA A 566 5.11 10.19 10.30
CA ALA A 566 3.93 9.35 10.16
C ALA A 566 3.67 8.53 11.42
N ARG A 567 2.40 8.41 11.78
CA ARG A 567 1.91 7.33 12.66
C ARG A 567 1.76 6.07 11.85
N MET A 568 2.18 4.93 12.37
CA MET A 568 2.17 3.68 11.61
C MET A 568 1.13 2.72 12.18
N THR A 569 0.34 2.11 11.29
CA THR A 569 -0.54 0.98 11.59
C THR A 569 -0.03 -0.23 10.83
N ILE A 570 0.38 -1.25 11.57
CA ILE A 570 1.12 -2.39 11.07
C ILE A 570 0.29 -3.64 11.33
N LEU A 571 -0.18 -4.29 10.25
CA LEU A 571 -1.09 -5.42 10.34
C LEU A 571 -0.39 -6.68 9.81
N GLY A 572 -0.47 -7.78 10.56
CA GLY A 572 0.19 -9.01 10.15
C GLY A 572 -0.37 -10.27 10.80
N ASP A 573 -0.04 -11.41 10.19
CA ASP A 573 -0.26 -12.75 10.71
C ASP A 573 1.07 -13.52 10.68
N ILE A 574 1.70 -13.69 11.83
CA ILE A 574 3.02 -14.34 11.94
C ILE A 574 3.02 -15.76 11.39
N ASN A 575 1.88 -16.44 11.42
CA ASN A 575 1.73 -17.82 10.90
C ASN A 575 1.71 -17.87 9.36
N GLN A 576 1.51 -16.73 8.69
CA GLN A 576 1.54 -16.60 7.23
C GLN A 576 2.83 -15.97 6.69
N SER A 577 3.91 -15.94 7.47
CA SER A 577 5.22 -15.49 7.01
C SER A 577 5.87 -16.56 6.14
N ILE A 578 5.87 -16.31 4.81
CA ILE A 578 6.31 -17.28 3.78
C ILE A 578 7.60 -16.88 3.06
N TYR A 579 8.20 -15.75 3.39
CA TYR A 579 9.43 -15.29 2.75
C TYR A 579 10.66 -15.54 3.62
N ALA A 580 11.76 -15.94 2.98
CA ALA A 580 13.02 -16.23 3.68
C ALA A 580 13.63 -14.99 4.36
N HIS A 581 13.36 -13.81 3.83
CA HIS A 581 13.79 -12.52 4.41
C HIS A 581 12.85 -12.01 5.52
N ALA A 582 11.68 -12.61 5.69
CA ALA A 582 10.70 -12.19 6.67
C ALA A 582 11.15 -12.48 8.10
N MET A 583 10.58 -11.78 9.07
CA MET A 583 10.92 -11.93 10.46
C MET A 583 10.68 -13.38 10.93
N ASN A 584 11.75 -14.07 11.30
CA ASN A 584 11.62 -15.34 12.02
C ASN A 584 10.99 -15.06 13.39
N GLY A 585 10.15 -15.99 13.90
CA GLY A 585 9.34 -15.82 15.11
C GLY A 585 10.09 -15.41 16.40
N ALA A 586 11.43 -15.42 16.39
CA ALA A 586 12.28 -14.91 17.46
C ALA A 586 12.49 -13.37 17.43
N GLN A 587 12.31 -12.73 16.26
CA GLN A 587 12.36 -11.27 16.15
C GLN A 587 10.92 -10.74 16.13
N ARG A 588 10.45 -10.34 17.29
CA ARG A 588 9.14 -9.71 17.42
C ARG A 588 9.12 -8.38 16.63
N MET A 589 7.99 -8.03 16.05
CA MET A 589 7.80 -6.72 15.40
C MET A 589 8.13 -5.55 16.34
N ASP A 590 8.00 -5.77 17.66
CA ASP A 590 8.36 -4.81 18.71
C ASP A 590 9.84 -4.42 18.69
N ALA A 591 10.76 -5.32 18.33
CA ALA A 591 12.19 -5.01 18.26
C ALA A 591 12.51 -3.90 17.21
N CYS A 592 11.62 -3.67 16.26
CA CYS A 592 11.77 -2.61 15.25
C CYS A 592 11.30 -1.24 15.75
N PHE A 593 10.58 -1.17 16.88
CA PHE A 593 9.97 0.04 17.42
C PHE A 593 10.36 0.28 18.87
N GLU A 594 10.32 1.54 19.31
CA GLU A 594 10.62 1.89 20.70
C GLU A 594 9.56 1.27 21.65
N GLU A 595 10.00 0.57 22.68
CA GLU A 595 9.14 -0.21 23.59
C GLU A 595 7.94 0.58 24.17
N ASN A 596 8.09 1.88 24.39
CA ASN A 596 7.04 2.72 24.98
C ASN A 596 6.14 3.43 23.96
N ALA A 597 6.39 3.26 22.65
CA ALA A 597 5.67 3.96 21.59
C ALA A 597 4.75 3.04 20.77
N ALA A 598 4.80 1.73 21.02
CA ALA A 598 4.03 0.72 20.30
C ALA A 598 2.88 0.17 21.17
N GLU A 599 1.68 0.12 20.58
CA GLU A 599 0.51 -0.55 21.16
C GLU A 599 0.18 -1.79 20.37
N TYR A 600 -0.08 -2.91 21.07
CA TYR A 600 -0.35 -4.22 20.48
C TYR A 600 -1.81 -4.61 20.69
N ILE A 601 -2.49 -4.92 19.58
CA ILE A 601 -3.85 -5.46 19.62
C ILE A 601 -3.88 -6.79 18.88
N ARG A 602 -4.55 -7.81 19.46
CA ARG A 602 -4.70 -9.12 18.86
C ARG A 602 -6.11 -9.35 18.36
N LEU A 603 -6.24 -9.85 17.12
CA LEU A 603 -7.49 -10.26 16.48
C LEU A 603 -7.44 -11.77 16.25
N MET A 604 -7.84 -12.55 17.24
CA MET A 604 -7.71 -14.02 17.20
C MET A 604 -8.96 -14.71 16.63
N ARG A 605 -10.11 -14.02 16.58
CA ARG A 605 -11.35 -14.57 16.03
C ARG A 605 -11.37 -14.41 14.51
N THR A 606 -11.63 -15.52 13.81
CA THR A 606 -11.66 -15.58 12.35
C THR A 606 -13.09 -15.74 11.82
N TYR A 607 -13.45 -14.97 10.80
CA TYR A 607 -14.80 -14.87 10.27
C TYR A 607 -14.92 -15.38 8.82
N ARG A 608 -13.80 -15.52 8.12
CA ARG A 608 -13.74 -15.84 6.68
C ARG A 608 -14.17 -17.26 6.39
N SER A 609 -13.51 -18.20 7.00
CA SER A 609 -13.64 -19.63 6.73
C SER A 609 -14.66 -20.30 7.64
N THR A 610 -15.20 -21.45 7.21
CA THR A 610 -16.05 -22.26 8.05
C THR A 610 -15.31 -22.79 9.26
N ARG A 611 -16.03 -23.10 10.35
CA ARG A 611 -15.45 -23.62 11.60
C ARG A 611 -14.58 -24.84 11.34
N GLN A 612 -15.01 -25.74 10.47
CA GLN A 612 -14.29 -26.98 10.18
C GLN A 612 -12.94 -26.70 9.48
N ILE A 613 -12.88 -25.73 8.57
CA ILE A 613 -11.62 -25.34 7.93
C ILE A 613 -10.68 -24.70 8.97
N VAL A 614 -11.20 -23.85 9.85
CA VAL A 614 -10.38 -23.18 10.88
C VAL A 614 -9.84 -24.21 11.86
N GLU A 615 -10.66 -25.13 12.36
CA GLU A 615 -10.21 -26.18 13.29
C GLU A 615 -9.16 -27.11 12.63
N PHE A 616 -9.32 -27.42 11.34
CA PHE A 616 -8.34 -28.16 10.57
C PHE A 616 -7.02 -27.39 10.45
N THR A 617 -7.07 -26.14 10.03
CA THR A 617 -5.86 -25.31 9.81
C THR A 617 -5.14 -24.99 11.11
N LYS A 618 -5.83 -24.87 12.25
CA LYS A 618 -5.22 -24.80 13.59
C LYS A 618 -4.32 -25.99 13.87
N GLY A 619 -4.76 -27.19 13.44
CA GLY A 619 -3.98 -28.41 13.62
C GLY A 619 -2.67 -28.45 12.83
N LEU A 620 -2.54 -27.63 11.78
CA LEU A 620 -1.28 -27.46 11.03
C LEU A 620 -0.24 -26.61 11.79
N LEU A 621 -0.65 -25.80 12.76
CA LEU A 621 0.21 -24.87 13.49
C LEU A 621 0.68 -25.46 14.83
N VAL A 622 1.86 -25.05 15.29
CA VAL A 622 2.36 -25.38 16.63
C VAL A 622 1.58 -24.60 17.70
N ASP A 623 1.35 -23.29 17.47
CA ASP A 623 0.70 -22.36 18.40
C ASP A 623 -0.72 -21.96 17.94
N GLY A 624 -1.42 -22.84 17.24
CA GLY A 624 -2.75 -22.55 16.68
C GLY A 624 -3.88 -22.48 17.73
N ALA A 625 -3.63 -22.83 18.97
CA ALA A 625 -4.65 -22.94 20.03
C ALA A 625 -5.41 -21.61 20.30
N GLU A 626 -4.75 -20.48 20.15
CA GLU A 626 -5.35 -19.15 20.41
C GLU A 626 -6.34 -18.70 19.32
N ILE A 627 -6.37 -19.36 18.15
CA ILE A 627 -7.28 -18.97 17.05
C ILE A 627 -8.70 -19.43 17.36
N GLU A 628 -9.64 -18.52 17.36
CA GLU A 628 -11.04 -18.76 17.64
C GLU A 628 -11.86 -18.82 16.35
N PRO A 629 -12.46 -19.96 15.99
CA PRO A 629 -13.35 -20.03 14.85
C PRO A 629 -14.69 -19.34 15.14
N PHE A 630 -15.20 -18.62 14.15
CA PHE A 630 -16.58 -18.18 14.17
C PHE A 630 -17.53 -19.37 13.99
N ASN A 631 -18.73 -19.32 14.57
CA ASN A 631 -19.69 -20.42 14.55
C ASN A 631 -20.42 -20.52 13.18
N ARG A 632 -19.64 -20.69 12.10
CA ARG A 632 -20.13 -20.91 10.74
C ARG A 632 -19.79 -22.33 10.33
N ASN A 633 -20.80 -23.21 10.30
CA ASN A 633 -20.60 -24.61 9.94
C ASN A 633 -20.44 -24.79 8.42
N GLY A 634 -19.62 -25.77 8.04
CA GLY A 634 -19.37 -26.20 6.69
C GLY A 634 -18.93 -27.66 6.62
N GLU A 635 -18.47 -28.10 5.46
CA GLU A 635 -17.92 -29.43 5.28
C GLU A 635 -16.54 -29.55 5.91
N LYS A 636 -16.16 -30.76 6.32
CA LYS A 636 -14.79 -31.04 6.79
C LYS A 636 -13.82 -30.96 5.62
N SER A 637 -12.58 -30.59 5.90
CA SER A 637 -11.50 -30.67 4.94
C SER A 637 -11.30 -32.11 4.48
N LEU A 638 -11.10 -32.33 3.17
CA LEU A 638 -10.91 -33.65 2.59
C LEU A 638 -9.43 -33.87 2.24
N ILE A 639 -8.86 -34.98 2.70
CA ILE A 639 -7.50 -35.40 2.34
C ILE A 639 -7.59 -36.66 1.48
N GLN A 640 -6.95 -36.67 0.33
CA GLN A 640 -7.01 -37.78 -0.63
C GLN A 640 -5.63 -38.25 -1.08
N LYS A 641 -5.36 -39.54 -0.92
CA LYS A 641 -4.19 -40.20 -1.48
C LYS A 641 -4.39 -40.48 -2.97
N THR A 642 -3.34 -40.35 -3.74
CA THR A 642 -3.29 -40.73 -5.15
C THR A 642 -2.03 -41.57 -5.43
N GLU A 643 -2.18 -42.58 -6.29
CA GLU A 643 -1.08 -43.52 -6.62
C GLU A 643 -0.19 -43.01 -7.77
N GLY A 644 -0.64 -41.99 -8.51
CA GLY A 644 0.14 -41.45 -9.63
C GLY A 644 -0.45 -40.15 -10.20
N TRP A 645 0.33 -39.48 -11.04
CA TRP A 645 -0.01 -38.18 -11.61
C TRP A 645 -1.33 -38.20 -12.42
N ALA A 646 -1.56 -39.26 -13.22
CA ALA A 646 -2.78 -39.36 -14.03
C ALA A 646 -4.06 -39.43 -13.16
N GLU A 647 -3.99 -40.19 -12.06
CA GLU A 647 -5.09 -40.28 -11.09
C GLU A 647 -5.29 -38.94 -10.37
N LEU A 648 -4.18 -38.30 -9.98
CA LEU A 648 -4.23 -36.97 -9.34
C LEU A 648 -4.98 -35.96 -10.21
N HIS A 649 -4.60 -35.84 -11.48
CA HIS A 649 -5.24 -34.89 -12.41
C HIS A 649 -6.72 -35.21 -12.65
N ALA A 650 -7.08 -36.50 -12.78
CA ALA A 650 -8.47 -36.93 -12.91
C ALA A 650 -9.31 -36.55 -11.67
N LYS A 651 -8.80 -36.88 -10.46
CA LYS A 651 -9.48 -36.54 -9.20
C LYS A 651 -9.60 -35.04 -8.97
N ILE A 652 -8.59 -34.24 -9.34
CA ILE A 652 -8.66 -32.79 -9.29
C ILE A 652 -9.79 -32.27 -10.20
N ASN A 653 -9.87 -32.78 -11.43
CA ASN A 653 -10.95 -32.42 -12.34
C ASN A 653 -12.33 -32.76 -11.75
N ASP A 654 -12.50 -33.96 -11.21
CA ASP A 654 -13.76 -34.40 -10.60
C ASP A 654 -14.12 -33.50 -9.40
N THR A 655 -13.15 -33.12 -8.60
CA THR A 655 -13.32 -32.18 -7.48
C THR A 655 -13.72 -30.78 -7.95
N ILE A 656 -13.13 -30.28 -9.02
CA ILE A 656 -13.52 -29.00 -9.65
C ILE A 656 -14.98 -29.05 -10.11
N GLN A 657 -15.38 -30.15 -10.78
CA GLN A 657 -16.78 -30.33 -11.24
C GLN A 657 -17.74 -30.42 -10.06
N HIS A 658 -17.32 -31.08 -8.97
CA HIS A 658 -18.11 -31.16 -7.75
C HIS A 658 -18.34 -29.78 -7.14
N PHE A 659 -17.29 -28.96 -7.01
CA PHE A 659 -17.36 -27.61 -6.48
C PHE A 659 -18.23 -26.69 -7.36
N LYS A 660 -18.10 -26.77 -8.68
CA LYS A 660 -18.99 -26.04 -9.60
C LYS A 660 -20.48 -26.41 -9.41
N LYS A 661 -20.78 -27.69 -9.22
CA LYS A 661 -22.18 -28.16 -8.96
C LYS A 661 -22.73 -27.62 -7.63
N ASN A 662 -21.85 -27.45 -6.62
CA ASN A 662 -22.21 -26.89 -5.31
C ASN A 662 -22.35 -25.36 -5.33
N GLY A 663 -22.17 -24.71 -6.49
CA GLY A 663 -22.35 -23.26 -6.66
C GLY A 663 -21.11 -22.42 -6.31
N HIS A 664 -19.93 -23.01 -6.13
CA HIS A 664 -18.70 -22.26 -5.92
C HIS A 664 -18.28 -21.54 -7.21
N GLU A 665 -18.16 -20.22 -7.13
CA GLU A 665 -17.83 -19.35 -8.26
C GLU A 665 -16.33 -19.15 -8.45
N THR A 666 -15.55 -19.23 -7.37
CA THR A 666 -14.10 -19.06 -7.34
C THR A 666 -13.43 -20.30 -6.78
N ILE A 667 -12.68 -21.02 -7.64
CA ILE A 667 -12.01 -22.27 -7.28
C ILE A 667 -10.52 -22.12 -7.60
N ALA A 668 -9.65 -22.32 -6.60
CA ALA A 668 -8.20 -22.28 -6.79
C ALA A 668 -7.59 -23.68 -6.65
N VAL A 669 -6.78 -24.09 -7.63
CA VAL A 669 -5.81 -25.17 -7.48
C VAL A 669 -4.49 -24.52 -7.09
N ILE A 670 -4.05 -24.74 -5.86
CA ILE A 670 -2.85 -24.09 -5.30
C ILE A 670 -1.67 -25.07 -5.33
N CYS A 671 -0.62 -24.68 -6.03
CA CYS A 671 0.67 -25.37 -6.09
C CYS A 671 1.71 -24.68 -5.21
N LYS A 672 2.80 -25.37 -4.91
CA LYS A 672 3.91 -24.80 -4.12
C LYS A 672 4.70 -23.77 -4.94
N THR A 673 4.99 -24.07 -6.21
CA THR A 673 5.84 -23.25 -7.09
C THR A 673 5.15 -22.92 -8.42
N VAL A 674 5.64 -21.89 -9.13
CA VAL A 674 5.19 -21.57 -10.50
C VAL A 674 5.51 -22.72 -11.47
N GLN A 675 6.66 -23.38 -11.29
CA GLN A 675 7.02 -24.50 -12.14
C GLN A 675 6.02 -25.64 -12.02
N GLU A 676 5.63 -25.99 -10.81
CA GLU A 676 4.57 -26.97 -10.53
C GLU A 676 3.23 -26.54 -11.15
N CYS A 677 2.86 -25.25 -11.02
CA CYS A 677 1.67 -24.71 -11.68
C CYS A 677 1.67 -24.91 -13.20
N ARG A 678 2.77 -24.62 -13.86
CA ARG A 678 2.88 -24.80 -15.33
C ARG A 678 2.74 -26.24 -15.74
N GLN A 679 3.39 -27.16 -15.04
CA GLN A 679 3.26 -28.61 -15.29
C GLN A 679 1.82 -29.10 -15.06
N ALA A 680 1.20 -28.68 -13.97
CA ALA A 680 -0.19 -29.02 -13.66
C ALA A 680 -1.15 -28.43 -14.70
N HIS A 681 -0.92 -27.21 -15.18
CA HIS A 681 -1.74 -26.56 -16.19
C HIS A 681 -1.76 -27.33 -17.49
N ASP A 682 -0.61 -27.80 -17.99
CA ASP A 682 -0.50 -28.56 -19.26
C ASP A 682 -1.31 -29.85 -19.22
N GLU A 683 -1.50 -30.44 -18.06
CA GLU A 683 -2.28 -31.66 -17.87
C GLU A 683 -3.76 -31.41 -17.56
N ILE A 684 -4.07 -30.51 -16.61
CA ILE A 684 -5.46 -30.28 -16.16
C ILE A 684 -6.28 -29.53 -17.24
N SER A 685 -5.64 -28.63 -18.00
CA SER A 685 -6.31 -27.88 -19.09
C SER A 685 -6.90 -28.81 -20.19
N LYS A 686 -6.46 -30.07 -20.28
CA LYS A 686 -7.03 -31.06 -21.18
C LYS A 686 -8.47 -31.46 -20.81
N TYR A 687 -8.86 -31.27 -19.54
CA TYR A 687 -10.11 -31.75 -18.99
C TYR A 687 -11.09 -30.61 -18.60
N THR A 688 -10.56 -29.47 -18.20
CA THR A 688 -11.38 -28.34 -17.74
C THR A 688 -10.75 -27.00 -18.14
N ASP A 689 -11.61 -26.01 -18.35
CA ASP A 689 -11.15 -24.63 -18.52
C ASP A 689 -10.61 -24.11 -17.19
N ILE A 690 -9.29 -23.93 -17.14
CA ILE A 690 -8.54 -23.47 -15.97
C ILE A 690 -7.52 -22.41 -16.38
N ARG A 691 -7.50 -21.30 -15.68
CA ARG A 691 -6.61 -20.20 -15.97
C ARG A 691 -5.34 -20.29 -15.13
N LEU A 692 -4.17 -20.25 -15.76
CA LEU A 692 -2.89 -20.15 -15.08
C LEU A 692 -2.64 -18.70 -14.64
N ILE A 693 -2.33 -18.52 -13.36
CA ILE A 693 -1.85 -17.24 -12.78
C ILE A 693 -0.41 -17.46 -12.33
N ASP A 694 0.53 -17.05 -13.18
CA ASP A 694 1.97 -17.23 -12.96
C ASP A 694 2.74 -15.90 -12.83
N LYS A 695 2.04 -14.75 -12.88
CA LYS A 695 2.61 -13.41 -12.79
C LYS A 695 1.73 -12.47 -11.97
N GLU A 696 2.36 -11.50 -11.31
CA GLU A 696 1.70 -10.52 -10.44
C GLU A 696 0.69 -9.59 -11.13
N ASN A 697 0.91 -9.28 -12.41
CA ASN A 697 0.11 -8.28 -13.16
C ASN A 697 -1.15 -8.87 -13.80
N GLN A 698 -1.46 -10.15 -13.57
CA GLN A 698 -2.67 -10.76 -14.08
C GLN A 698 -3.86 -10.42 -13.20
N THR A 699 -4.97 -9.98 -13.79
CA THR A 699 -6.19 -9.65 -13.04
C THR A 699 -6.91 -10.91 -12.58
N PHE A 700 -7.32 -10.93 -11.32
CA PHE A 700 -8.18 -11.98 -10.79
C PHE A 700 -9.59 -11.87 -11.38
N GLN A 701 -10.15 -13.00 -11.82
CA GLN A 701 -11.52 -13.10 -12.34
C GLN A 701 -12.17 -14.35 -11.76
N LYS A 702 -13.50 -14.35 -11.64
CA LYS A 702 -14.29 -15.52 -11.23
C LYS A 702 -14.01 -16.71 -12.16
N GLY A 703 -14.05 -17.91 -11.61
CA GLY A 703 -13.81 -19.16 -12.32
C GLY A 703 -12.77 -20.04 -11.63
N VAL A 704 -12.19 -20.96 -12.40
CA VAL A 704 -11.16 -21.88 -11.91
C VAL A 704 -9.80 -21.32 -12.28
N CYS A 705 -8.91 -21.22 -11.30
CA CYS A 705 -7.53 -20.82 -11.53
C CYS A 705 -6.53 -21.80 -10.91
N LEU A 706 -5.35 -21.82 -11.49
CA LEU A 706 -4.17 -22.52 -10.99
C LEU A 706 -3.14 -21.49 -10.66
N ILE A 707 -2.67 -21.51 -9.41
CA ILE A 707 -1.91 -20.39 -8.83
C ILE A 707 -0.88 -20.91 -7.80
N PRO A 708 0.34 -20.39 -7.76
CA PRO A 708 1.27 -20.72 -6.68
C PRO A 708 0.83 -20.06 -5.36
N VAL A 709 1.15 -20.70 -4.24
CA VAL A 709 0.69 -20.33 -2.90
C VAL A 709 0.98 -18.85 -2.55
N TYR A 710 2.11 -18.32 -2.96
CA TYR A 710 2.51 -16.96 -2.62
C TYR A 710 1.76 -15.88 -3.45
N LEU A 711 1.33 -16.20 -4.69
CA LEU A 711 0.43 -15.30 -5.44
C LEU A 711 -1.02 -15.40 -4.96
N ALA A 712 -1.41 -16.54 -4.39
CA ALA A 712 -2.72 -16.72 -3.77
C ALA A 712 -2.87 -15.92 -2.45
N LYS A 713 -1.77 -15.45 -1.87
CA LYS A 713 -1.77 -14.67 -0.63
C LYS A 713 -2.52 -13.35 -0.82
N GLY A 714 -3.41 -13.01 0.14
CA GLY A 714 -4.29 -11.86 0.05
C GLY A 714 -5.58 -12.10 -0.75
N ILE A 715 -5.67 -13.17 -1.55
CA ILE A 715 -6.87 -13.54 -2.32
C ILE A 715 -7.68 -14.58 -1.56
N GLU A 716 -9.00 -14.56 -1.76
CA GLU A 716 -9.96 -15.48 -1.14
C GLU A 716 -10.72 -16.27 -2.22
N PHE A 717 -10.95 -17.56 -1.97
CA PHE A 717 -11.63 -18.45 -2.89
C PHE A 717 -12.76 -19.19 -2.19
N ASP A 718 -13.85 -19.43 -2.89
CA ASP A 718 -14.95 -20.26 -2.35
C ASP A 718 -14.44 -21.67 -2.00
N ALA A 719 -13.63 -22.26 -2.87
CA ALA A 719 -13.04 -23.58 -2.66
C ALA A 719 -11.56 -23.60 -3.08
N VAL A 720 -10.74 -24.33 -2.32
CA VAL A 720 -9.32 -24.53 -2.56
C VAL A 720 -9.00 -26.01 -2.71
N ILE A 721 -8.19 -26.32 -3.70
CA ILE A 721 -7.55 -27.61 -3.91
C ILE A 721 -6.05 -27.43 -3.74
N VAL A 722 -5.44 -28.09 -2.75
CA VAL A 722 -3.99 -28.17 -2.64
C VAL A 722 -3.51 -29.29 -3.55
N TYR A 723 -2.65 -28.96 -4.51
CA TYR A 723 -2.28 -29.83 -5.62
C TYR A 723 -1.53 -31.09 -5.17
N ASN A 724 -0.46 -30.96 -4.40
CA ASN A 724 0.31 -32.09 -3.89
C ASN A 724 0.97 -31.77 -2.55
N ALA A 725 0.37 -32.24 -1.47
CA ALA A 725 0.89 -32.07 -0.10
C ALA A 725 1.62 -33.30 0.41
N SER A 726 2.49 -33.89 -0.42
CA SER A 726 3.36 -35.03 -0.05
C SER A 726 4.51 -34.59 0.87
N ASP A 727 5.15 -35.56 1.56
CA ASP A 727 6.37 -35.35 2.36
C ASP A 727 7.53 -34.80 1.52
N GLU A 728 7.63 -35.19 0.25
CA GLU A 728 8.65 -34.64 -0.65
C GLU A 728 8.48 -33.14 -0.89
N GLN A 729 7.24 -32.65 -0.94
CA GLN A 729 6.92 -31.25 -1.19
C GLN A 729 6.87 -30.38 0.06
N TYR A 730 6.35 -30.89 1.16
CA TYR A 730 6.12 -30.12 2.38
C TYR A 730 6.74 -30.82 3.59
N LYS A 731 8.03 -30.55 3.82
CA LYS A 731 8.86 -31.23 4.83
C LYS A 731 9.39 -30.33 5.94
N THR A 732 9.75 -29.09 5.60
CA THR A 732 10.38 -28.15 6.53
C THR A 732 9.36 -27.28 7.27
N GLU A 733 9.74 -26.69 8.42
CA GLU A 733 8.88 -25.71 9.11
C GLU A 733 8.49 -24.52 8.23
N TYR A 734 9.29 -24.21 7.24
CA TYR A 734 8.98 -23.23 6.23
C TYR A 734 7.81 -23.69 5.34
N ASP A 735 7.82 -24.96 4.92
CA ASP A 735 6.75 -25.56 4.12
C ASP A 735 5.44 -25.66 4.89
N ARG A 736 5.50 -25.84 6.22
CA ARG A 736 4.31 -25.81 7.10
C ARG A 736 3.52 -24.52 6.94
N ARG A 737 4.22 -23.37 6.91
CA ARG A 737 3.58 -22.04 6.72
C ARG A 737 3.00 -21.87 5.32
N LEU A 738 3.64 -22.43 4.30
CA LEU A 738 3.10 -22.44 2.93
C LEU A 738 1.81 -23.27 2.86
N LEU A 739 1.80 -24.47 3.44
CA LEU A 739 0.60 -25.33 3.49
C LEU A 739 -0.54 -24.66 4.28
N TYR A 740 -0.24 -24.07 5.44
CA TYR A 740 -1.19 -23.30 6.22
C TYR A 740 -1.76 -22.12 5.40
N THR A 741 -0.89 -21.38 4.73
CA THR A 741 -1.30 -20.25 3.89
C THR A 741 -2.22 -20.71 2.76
N ALA A 742 -1.91 -21.80 2.07
CA ALA A 742 -2.75 -22.36 1.01
C ALA A 742 -4.15 -22.74 1.54
N CYS A 743 -4.23 -23.48 2.63
CA CYS A 743 -5.49 -23.92 3.20
C CYS A 743 -6.36 -22.74 3.71
N THR A 744 -5.74 -21.69 4.26
CA THR A 744 -6.45 -20.50 4.79
C THR A 744 -6.98 -19.56 3.69
N ARG A 745 -6.74 -19.85 2.42
CA ARG A 745 -7.36 -19.13 1.29
C ARG A 745 -8.81 -19.55 1.04
N ALA A 746 -9.25 -20.70 1.59
CA ALA A 746 -10.59 -21.22 1.37
C ALA A 746 -11.64 -20.60 2.31
N MET A 747 -12.80 -20.27 1.76
CA MET A 747 -13.94 -19.80 2.53
C MET A 747 -14.90 -20.94 2.91
N HIS A 748 -15.15 -21.89 2.01
CA HIS A 748 -16.22 -22.90 2.15
C HIS A 748 -15.73 -24.35 2.11
N ALA A 749 -14.75 -24.67 1.25
CA ALA A 749 -14.28 -26.04 1.05
C ALA A 749 -12.77 -26.13 0.82
N VAL A 750 -12.13 -27.17 1.38
CA VAL A 750 -10.71 -27.51 1.16
C VAL A 750 -10.60 -28.98 0.80
N THR A 751 -9.92 -29.26 -0.31
CA THR A 751 -9.46 -30.61 -0.65
C THR A 751 -7.95 -30.61 -0.83
N ILE A 752 -7.28 -31.58 -0.22
CA ILE A 752 -5.82 -31.71 -0.21
C ILE A 752 -5.47 -33.05 -0.86
N PHE A 753 -4.71 -33.02 -1.93
CA PHE A 753 -4.17 -34.20 -2.57
C PHE A 753 -2.70 -34.43 -2.17
N TYR A 754 -2.28 -35.68 -2.15
CA TYR A 754 -0.86 -36.03 -2.01
C TYR A 754 -0.53 -37.30 -2.77
N LEU A 755 0.71 -37.35 -3.28
CA LEU A 755 1.33 -38.51 -3.95
C LEU A 755 2.26 -39.21 -2.98
N GLY A 756 2.22 -40.54 -2.91
CA GLY A 756 3.11 -41.33 -2.04
C GLY A 756 2.77 -41.19 -0.56
N GLU A 757 3.67 -40.60 0.23
CA GLU A 757 3.49 -40.37 1.66
C GLU A 757 2.98 -38.94 1.91
N ALA A 758 2.08 -38.83 2.88
CA ALA A 758 1.55 -37.51 3.29
C ALA A 758 2.63 -36.66 3.98
N SER A 759 2.51 -35.36 3.89
CA SER A 759 3.35 -34.46 4.67
C SER A 759 3.17 -34.69 6.16
N PRO A 760 4.26 -34.68 6.97
CA PRO A 760 4.20 -34.83 8.43
C PRO A 760 3.25 -33.84 9.10
N PHE A 761 3.02 -32.69 8.48
CA PHE A 761 2.12 -31.67 8.98
C PHE A 761 0.64 -32.06 8.88
N LEU A 762 0.27 -32.85 7.87
CA LEU A 762 -1.08 -33.42 7.72
C LEU A 762 -1.30 -34.57 8.74
N GLU A 763 -0.28 -35.38 8.98
CA GLU A 763 -0.33 -36.45 9.97
C GLU A 763 -0.47 -35.94 11.42
N ALA A 764 0.08 -34.74 11.68
CA ALA A 764 -0.04 -34.09 12.99
C ALA A 764 -1.45 -33.57 13.30
N VAL A 765 -2.33 -33.42 12.30
CA VAL A 765 -3.70 -32.96 12.50
C VAL A 765 -4.56 -34.10 13.05
N PRO A 766 -5.34 -33.88 14.11
CA PRO A 766 -6.25 -34.90 14.64
C PRO A 766 -7.24 -35.42 13.59
N SER A 767 -7.34 -36.75 13.43
CA SER A 767 -8.13 -37.39 12.36
C SER A 767 -9.63 -37.06 12.38
N HIS A 768 -10.17 -36.64 13.51
CA HIS A 768 -11.58 -36.23 13.62
C HIS A 768 -11.87 -34.88 12.95
N LEU A 769 -10.86 -34.08 12.60
CA LEU A 769 -10.98 -32.74 12.00
C LEU A 769 -11.06 -32.77 10.48
N TYR A 770 -10.77 -33.89 9.83
CA TYR A 770 -10.81 -34.03 8.39
C TYR A 770 -11.45 -35.37 7.97
N GLU A 771 -11.76 -35.52 6.68
CA GLU A 771 -12.13 -36.79 6.06
C GLU A 771 -10.97 -37.30 5.21
N SER A 772 -10.68 -38.60 5.28
CA SER A 772 -9.67 -39.26 4.46
C SER A 772 -10.36 -40.21 3.46
N LYS A 773 -10.00 -40.12 2.18
CA LYS A 773 -10.49 -40.99 1.08
C LYS A 773 -9.34 -41.56 0.28
#